data_72fbaf6bb577a9058a7182374a2f5de0
#
_entry.id   72fbaf6bb577a9058a7182374a2f5de0
#
_cell.length_a   1.000
_cell.length_b   1.000
_cell.length_c   1.000
_cell.angle_alpha   90.00
_cell.angle_beta   90.00
_cell.angle_gamma   90.00
#
_symmetry.space_group_name_H-M   'P 1'
#
loop_
_entity.id
_entity.type
_entity.pdbx_description
1 polymer ?
#
loop_
_entity_poly.entity_id
_entity_poly.type
_entity_poly.pdbx_seq_one_letter_code
_entity_poly.pdbx_strand_id
1 'polypeptide(L)'
;MFYYHKGLTRAARRTVATAITIAGRQGCTAVDTGHLLLAMLQTGRGTAVEFLRRKQITVTALSACASQRACTGRPLHLRGRDLAPESRKALEFAVLGAHAARVNKAENEHLLCAMLEDTACTASVWLAGLGLEVPRAARECRQLSGQLVLPSSPRMSSTRGSRPSEKYGRDLTRLAQEGQLDPVLCRDDELERMIEILCRRQKNNPCLLGEPGVGKSALAEALAQRIAAGQVTPSLKGKRVLALDMASMVAGTKYRGDFEERFKNLLEELYRDRSTILFIDEIHVIAGAGAAEGAIDAASILKPMLARGEIQLIGATTPEEYRKTIQKDSALDRRFGMVNIEEPAPQQAEKILTGLMPRYERYHGVRIPQEAIRAAVELSVRYLPGRYLPDKAIDLLDEAAAALRISGGEQSMLPGSKMPVLTSAEIAKVVGKASGVPAERVGEAERVRLDQLEARLAAQVIGQPRAVHAVAAAIRRSRTGLREAGRPIGAMLFLGPTGVGKTQLARTLAQSWFGSEKALLRFDMSEYMEQHTVARLIGAPPGYVGHDEGGQLTEAVRRRPYSVVLFDEIEKAHSDIQNILLQILEDGTLTDAQGRKADFSNTIILLTSNLGARCLAGQASPLGFGAAAEETARRGKRALQEAKDYFRPELMGRLDDVVLFDPLGPAQLAAIADRLLCELEERAARQGYTLRHTPAAAAVLAGDTVPAYGARELRRKVSRAVEQALADHIAAGTARPGVLFVADAAPDGHITLTMGDVAACAS
;
A
#
# COMPACT_ATOMS: atom_id res chain seq x y z
N MET A 1 15.07 -12.12 15.64
CA MET A 1 15.35 -13.14 16.66
C MET A 1 14.28 -14.22 16.59
N PHE A 2 14.65 -15.43 16.10
CA PHE A 2 13.95 -16.72 16.18
C PHE A 2 12.51 -16.85 15.72
N TYR A 3 12.28 -16.84 14.39
CA TYR A 3 11.03 -17.27 13.77
C TYR A 3 10.77 -18.80 13.90
N TYR A 4 11.80 -19.63 14.07
CA TYR A 4 11.71 -21.09 14.12
C TYR A 4 11.00 -21.68 15.34
N HIS A 5 10.98 -20.99 16.47
CA HIS A 5 10.33 -21.51 17.68
C HIS A 5 8.80 -21.58 17.61
N LYS A 6 8.14 -20.78 16.75
CA LYS A 6 6.67 -20.77 16.67
C LYS A 6 6.08 -21.93 15.86
N GLY A 7 6.84 -22.46 14.86
CA GLY A 7 6.38 -23.54 13.97
C GLY A 7 6.70 -24.96 14.43
N LEU A 8 7.41 -25.17 15.56
CA LEU A 8 7.83 -26.49 16.04
C LEU A 8 7.07 -26.92 17.28
N THR A 9 6.79 -28.26 17.41
CA THR A 9 6.25 -28.84 18.65
C THR A 9 7.29 -28.78 19.79
N ARG A 10 6.83 -29.06 21.02
CA ARG A 10 7.73 -29.12 22.18
C ARG A 10 8.80 -30.20 22.03
N ALA A 11 8.49 -31.32 21.37
CA ALA A 11 9.44 -32.41 21.09
C ALA A 11 10.50 -31.97 20.10
N ALA A 12 10.13 -31.41 18.95
CA ALA A 12 11.06 -30.93 17.94
C ALA A 12 11.97 -29.80 18.47
N ARG A 13 11.43 -28.87 19.30
CA ARG A 13 12.24 -27.86 19.98
C ARG A 13 13.28 -28.47 20.92
N ARG A 14 12.93 -29.53 21.65
CA ARG A 14 13.88 -30.26 22.49
C ARG A 14 14.98 -30.89 21.66
N THR A 15 14.68 -31.50 20.53
CA THR A 15 15.67 -32.07 19.60
C THR A 15 16.66 -31.01 19.14
N VAL A 16 16.20 -29.84 18.74
CA VAL A 16 17.09 -28.71 18.35
C VAL A 16 17.98 -28.23 19.53
N ALA A 17 17.42 -28.08 20.72
CA ALA A 17 18.18 -27.69 21.91
C ALA A 17 19.26 -28.74 22.27
N THR A 18 18.93 -30.01 22.18
CA THR A 18 19.87 -31.12 22.41
C THR A 18 20.96 -31.14 21.34
N ALA A 19 20.63 -30.91 20.08
CA ALA A 19 21.61 -30.82 18.99
C ALA A 19 22.64 -29.69 19.21
N ILE A 20 22.19 -28.54 19.67
CA ILE A 20 23.03 -27.39 20.03
C ILE A 20 24.02 -27.80 21.17
N THR A 21 23.52 -28.51 22.16
CA THR A 21 24.36 -28.99 23.28
C THR A 21 25.38 -30.03 22.83
N ILE A 22 25.00 -30.95 21.94
CA ILE A 22 25.90 -32.00 21.38
C ILE A 22 27.01 -31.33 20.57
N ALA A 23 26.67 -30.46 19.61
CA ALA A 23 27.62 -29.73 18.78
C ALA A 23 28.60 -28.90 19.62
N GLY A 24 28.09 -28.21 20.67
CA GLY A 24 28.91 -27.45 21.58
C GLY A 24 29.89 -28.31 22.40
N ARG A 25 29.45 -29.48 22.87
CA ARG A 25 30.36 -30.44 23.58
C ARG A 25 31.41 -31.03 22.66
N GLN A 26 31.13 -31.22 21.41
CA GLN A 26 32.06 -31.72 20.39
C GLN A 26 33.03 -30.62 19.90
N GLY A 27 32.83 -29.37 20.28
CA GLY A 27 33.66 -28.25 19.86
C GLY A 27 33.46 -27.84 18.41
N CYS A 28 32.30 -28.11 17.82
CA CYS A 28 31.97 -27.73 16.46
C CYS A 28 31.53 -26.26 16.44
N THR A 29 31.83 -25.52 15.35
CA THR A 29 31.51 -24.08 15.21
C THR A 29 30.06 -23.83 14.77
N ALA A 30 29.36 -24.84 14.23
CA ALA A 30 27.97 -24.77 13.80
C ALA A 30 27.25 -26.10 14.05
N VAL A 31 25.93 -26.01 14.19
CA VAL A 31 25.04 -27.17 14.36
C VAL A 31 24.56 -27.63 12.99
N ASP A 32 25.04 -28.78 12.52
CA ASP A 32 24.64 -29.39 11.26
C ASP A 32 23.45 -30.37 11.40
N THR A 33 22.97 -30.92 10.28
CA THR A 33 21.85 -31.89 10.27
C THR A 33 22.20 -33.23 10.92
N GLY A 34 23.49 -33.61 10.97
CA GLY A 34 23.95 -34.78 11.70
C GLY A 34 23.76 -34.67 13.21
N HIS A 35 24.00 -33.48 13.78
CA HIS A 35 23.72 -33.20 15.19
C HIS A 35 22.22 -33.24 15.50
N LEU A 36 21.37 -32.80 14.56
CA LEU A 36 19.90 -32.86 14.71
C LEU A 36 19.46 -34.35 14.70
N LEU A 37 20.01 -35.18 13.81
CA LEU A 37 19.71 -36.58 13.75
C LEU A 37 20.15 -37.35 15.00
N LEU A 38 21.35 -37.03 15.51
CA LEU A 38 21.89 -37.65 16.75
C LEU A 38 21.05 -37.24 17.96
N ALA A 39 20.68 -35.97 18.05
CA ALA A 39 19.79 -35.45 19.10
C ALA A 39 18.40 -36.08 19.07
N MET A 40 17.86 -36.35 17.88
CA MET A 40 16.57 -37.02 17.70
C MET A 40 16.59 -38.42 18.28
N LEU A 41 17.62 -39.22 18.02
CA LEU A 41 17.76 -40.56 18.60
C LEU A 41 18.04 -40.54 20.11
N GLN A 42 18.79 -39.56 20.64
CA GLN A 42 19.02 -39.41 22.09
C GLN A 42 17.78 -39.01 22.87
N THR A 43 16.86 -38.24 22.28
CA THR A 43 15.58 -37.90 22.89
C THR A 43 14.66 -39.14 23.07
N GLY A 44 14.89 -40.18 22.29
CA GLY A 44 14.41 -41.54 22.52
C GLY A 44 12.92 -41.80 22.31
N ARG A 45 12.10 -40.83 21.88
CA ARG A 45 10.63 -40.93 21.78
C ARG A 45 10.11 -40.36 20.46
N GLY A 46 9.08 -41.00 19.89
CA GLY A 46 8.33 -40.57 18.70
C GLY A 46 8.53 -41.54 17.52
N THR A 47 7.63 -41.42 16.53
CA THR A 47 7.59 -42.27 15.32
C THR A 47 8.84 -42.15 14.47
N ALA A 48 9.47 -40.97 14.41
CA ALA A 48 10.77 -40.78 13.74
C ALA A 48 11.90 -41.64 14.35
N VAL A 49 11.92 -41.73 15.68
CA VAL A 49 12.91 -42.54 16.40
C VAL A 49 12.66 -44.05 16.18
N GLU A 50 11.40 -44.50 16.23
CA GLU A 50 11.02 -45.86 15.92
C GLU A 50 11.35 -46.26 14.48
N PHE A 51 11.13 -45.33 13.53
CA PHE A 51 11.50 -45.52 12.14
C PHE A 51 13.01 -45.78 11.99
N LEU A 52 13.85 -44.94 12.59
CA LEU A 52 15.30 -45.08 12.56
C LEU A 52 15.76 -46.39 13.24
N ARG A 53 15.15 -46.77 14.36
CA ARG A 53 15.44 -48.07 15.04
C ARG A 53 15.07 -49.30 14.20
N ARG A 54 13.93 -49.28 13.52
CA ARG A 54 13.53 -50.34 12.58
C ARG A 54 14.54 -50.52 11.44
N LYS A 55 15.20 -49.42 11.05
CA LYS A 55 16.29 -49.42 10.03
C LYS A 55 17.65 -49.74 10.65
N GLN A 56 17.70 -50.20 11.92
CA GLN A 56 18.92 -50.58 12.66
C GLN A 56 19.91 -49.41 12.87
N ILE A 57 19.48 -48.18 12.76
CA ILE A 57 20.28 -47.00 13.03
C ILE A 57 20.33 -46.75 14.55
N THR A 58 21.53 -46.89 15.13
CA THR A 58 21.76 -46.74 16.57
C THR A 58 22.49 -45.44 16.92
N VAL A 59 22.34 -44.98 18.18
CA VAL A 59 23.06 -43.80 18.67
C VAL A 59 24.58 -44.02 18.59
N THR A 60 25.06 -45.24 18.87
CA THR A 60 26.48 -45.58 18.81
C THR A 60 27.07 -45.47 17.42
N ALA A 61 26.32 -45.95 16.37
CA ALA A 61 26.75 -45.84 14.98
C ALA A 61 26.84 -44.37 14.52
N LEU A 62 25.83 -43.54 14.85
CA LEU A 62 25.88 -42.13 14.51
C LEU A 62 26.93 -41.33 15.31
N SER A 63 27.17 -41.72 16.56
CA SER A 63 28.24 -41.10 17.37
C SER A 63 29.62 -41.39 16.79
N ALA A 64 29.84 -42.58 16.23
CA ALA A 64 31.07 -42.94 15.52
C ALA A 64 31.26 -42.05 14.27
N CYS A 65 30.22 -41.85 13.48
CA CYS A 65 30.25 -40.90 12.33
C CYS A 65 30.56 -39.47 12.79
N ALA A 66 29.98 -39.01 13.88
CA ALA A 66 30.22 -37.68 14.45
C ALA A 66 31.65 -37.51 14.94
N SER A 67 32.26 -38.56 15.52
CA SER A 67 33.64 -38.53 16.06
C SER A 67 34.71 -38.49 14.97
N GLN A 68 34.40 -38.88 13.75
CA GLN A 68 35.33 -38.80 12.60
C GLN A 68 35.46 -37.38 12.03
N ARG A 69 34.65 -36.42 12.45
CA ARG A 69 34.75 -35.03 12.03
C ARG A 69 35.79 -34.27 12.85
N ALA A 70 36.62 -33.49 12.16
CA ALA A 70 37.60 -32.63 12.78
C ALA A 70 36.91 -31.41 13.45
N CYS A 71 36.54 -31.55 14.72
CA CYS A 71 36.11 -30.44 15.55
C CYS A 71 37.28 -30.01 16.45
N THR A 72 37.30 -28.76 16.91
CA THR A 72 38.43 -28.15 17.66
C THR A 72 38.72 -28.82 19.01
N GLY A 73 37.91 -29.78 19.44
CA GLY A 73 38.06 -30.57 20.67
C GLY A 73 37.83 -29.76 21.98
N ARG A 74 37.65 -28.47 21.90
CA ARG A 74 37.31 -27.63 23.05
C ARG A 74 35.83 -27.31 23.09
N PRO A 75 35.11 -27.46 24.21
CA PRO A 75 33.70 -27.15 24.31
C PRO A 75 33.40 -25.69 23.94
N LEU A 76 32.40 -25.47 23.08
CA LEU A 76 31.95 -24.17 22.63
C LEU A 76 30.51 -23.93 23.11
N HIS A 77 30.22 -22.68 23.50
CA HIS A 77 28.85 -22.27 23.83
C HIS A 77 28.12 -21.80 22.57
N LEU A 78 27.42 -22.73 21.92
CA LEU A 78 26.60 -22.44 20.74
C LEU A 78 25.19 -21.94 21.13
N ARG A 79 24.61 -21.12 20.28
CA ARG A 79 23.25 -20.60 20.41
C ARG A 79 22.44 -20.96 19.16
N GLY A 80 21.12 -20.78 19.20
CA GLY A 80 20.25 -21.09 18.05
C GLY A 80 20.55 -20.29 16.77
N ARG A 81 21.37 -19.24 16.81
CA ARG A 81 21.88 -18.51 15.63
C ARG A 81 23.03 -19.27 14.91
N ASP A 82 23.65 -20.20 15.60
CA ASP A 82 24.84 -20.93 15.13
C ASP A 82 24.47 -22.22 14.43
N LEU A 83 23.25 -22.31 13.87
CA LEU A 83 22.79 -23.40 13.01
C LEU A 83 23.47 -23.30 11.64
N ALA A 84 23.96 -24.41 11.12
CA ALA A 84 24.48 -24.52 9.77
C ALA A 84 23.39 -24.21 8.72
N PRO A 85 23.74 -23.75 7.51
CA PRO A 85 22.75 -23.45 6.46
C PRO A 85 21.85 -24.64 6.15
N GLU A 86 22.38 -25.87 6.10
CA GLU A 86 21.63 -27.10 5.89
C GLU A 86 20.62 -27.39 7.00
N SER A 87 20.97 -27.11 8.27
CA SER A 87 20.07 -27.30 9.40
C SER A 87 18.93 -26.27 9.41
N ARG A 88 19.20 -25.03 9.00
CA ARG A 88 18.15 -24.00 8.83
C ARG A 88 17.17 -24.41 7.73
N LYS A 89 17.69 -24.83 6.59
CA LYS A 89 16.91 -25.34 5.47
C LYS A 89 16.03 -26.54 5.88
N ALA A 90 16.59 -27.53 6.59
CA ALA A 90 15.82 -28.67 7.08
C ALA A 90 14.68 -28.28 8.03
N LEU A 91 14.91 -27.30 8.90
CA LEU A 91 13.87 -26.77 9.81
C LEU A 91 12.76 -26.02 9.05
N GLU A 92 13.11 -25.23 8.04
CA GLU A 92 12.13 -24.54 7.17
C GLU A 92 11.27 -25.55 6.41
N PHE A 93 11.89 -26.53 5.75
CA PHE A 93 11.17 -27.58 5.04
C PHE A 93 10.31 -28.44 5.95
N ALA A 94 10.74 -28.70 7.19
CA ALA A 94 9.92 -29.42 8.17
C ALA A 94 8.65 -28.63 8.53
N VAL A 95 8.73 -27.31 8.70
CA VAL A 95 7.56 -26.46 8.96
C VAL A 95 6.64 -26.40 7.75
N LEU A 96 7.18 -26.25 6.54
CA LEU A 96 6.40 -26.27 5.31
C LEU A 96 5.71 -27.63 5.11
N GLY A 97 6.41 -28.75 5.37
CA GLY A 97 5.86 -30.09 5.30
C GLY A 97 4.72 -30.34 6.28
N ALA A 98 4.83 -29.80 7.51
CA ALA A 98 3.76 -29.86 8.50
C ALA A 98 2.51 -29.08 8.03
N HIS A 99 2.70 -27.88 7.47
CA HIS A 99 1.59 -27.10 6.90
C HIS A 99 0.93 -27.83 5.72
N ALA A 100 1.71 -28.44 4.84
CA ALA A 100 1.18 -29.27 3.73
C ALA A 100 0.37 -30.45 4.22
N ALA A 101 0.79 -31.07 5.35
CA ALA A 101 0.05 -32.12 6.04
C ALA A 101 -1.14 -31.62 6.90
N ARG A 102 -1.47 -30.32 6.84
CA ARG A 102 -2.51 -29.66 7.65
C ARG A 102 -2.30 -29.79 9.17
N VAL A 103 -1.04 -29.87 9.60
CA VAL A 103 -0.65 -29.91 11.01
C VAL A 103 -0.08 -28.54 11.41
N ASN A 104 -0.58 -27.96 12.48
CA ASN A 104 -0.22 -26.60 12.91
C ASN A 104 1.24 -26.42 13.35
N LYS A 105 1.97 -27.52 13.66
CA LYS A 105 3.37 -27.45 14.13
C LYS A 105 4.15 -28.66 13.65
N ALA A 106 5.37 -28.45 13.19
CA ALA A 106 6.26 -29.50 12.75
C ALA A 106 6.75 -30.37 13.92
N GLU A 107 6.71 -31.67 13.72
CA GLU A 107 7.21 -32.71 14.63
C GLU A 107 8.54 -33.29 14.15
N ASN A 108 9.12 -34.21 14.90
CA ASN A 108 10.38 -34.86 14.55
C ASN A 108 10.29 -35.64 13.24
N GLU A 109 9.12 -36.18 12.88
CA GLU A 109 8.86 -36.86 11.63
C GLU A 109 9.04 -35.94 10.42
N HIS A 110 8.47 -34.74 10.51
CA HIS A 110 8.63 -33.73 9.45
C HIS A 110 10.08 -33.28 9.32
N LEU A 111 10.81 -33.18 10.43
CA LEU A 111 12.23 -32.84 10.43
C LEU A 111 13.07 -33.97 9.82
N LEU A 112 12.78 -35.21 10.14
CA LEU A 112 13.45 -36.36 9.55
C LEU A 112 13.18 -36.47 8.03
N CYS A 113 11.93 -36.26 7.60
CA CYS A 113 11.59 -36.21 6.18
C CYS A 113 12.38 -35.12 5.45
N ALA A 114 12.43 -33.91 5.99
CA ALA A 114 13.17 -32.81 5.39
C ALA A 114 14.68 -33.11 5.26
N MET A 115 15.27 -33.80 6.24
CA MET A 115 16.66 -34.21 6.17
C MET A 115 16.90 -35.34 5.13
N LEU A 116 15.97 -36.30 5.00
CA LEU A 116 16.08 -37.41 4.04
C LEU A 116 15.82 -36.96 2.59
N GLU A 117 15.12 -35.85 2.37
CA GLU A 117 14.88 -35.26 1.04
C GLU A 117 16.10 -34.52 0.49
N ASP A 118 16.95 -33.98 1.36
CA ASP A 118 18.21 -33.35 0.98
C ASP A 118 19.36 -34.39 1.05
N THR A 119 19.59 -35.04 -0.06
CA THR A 119 20.64 -36.11 -0.16
C THR A 119 22.07 -35.59 0.06
N ALA A 120 22.26 -34.26 -0.03
CA ALA A 120 23.57 -33.62 0.17
C ALA A 120 23.83 -33.21 1.63
N CYS A 121 22.81 -33.23 2.50
CA CYS A 121 22.98 -32.85 3.89
C CYS A 121 23.73 -33.87 4.71
N THR A 122 24.39 -33.45 5.77
CA THR A 122 25.23 -34.30 6.63
C THR A 122 24.47 -35.50 7.20
N ALA A 123 23.21 -35.35 7.58
CA ALA A 123 22.37 -36.45 8.06
C ALA A 123 22.16 -37.55 7.02
N SER A 124 21.82 -37.16 5.78
CA SER A 124 21.63 -38.12 4.66
C SER A 124 22.92 -38.83 4.28
N VAL A 125 24.03 -38.11 4.27
CA VAL A 125 25.36 -38.71 4.02
C VAL A 125 25.74 -39.77 5.08
N TRP A 126 25.48 -39.47 6.36
CA TRP A 126 25.73 -40.44 7.44
C TRP A 126 24.82 -41.68 7.33
N LEU A 127 23.55 -41.46 7.05
CA LEU A 127 22.58 -42.54 6.90
C LEU A 127 22.90 -43.44 5.69
N ALA A 128 23.34 -42.85 4.57
CA ALA A 128 23.80 -43.59 3.40
C ALA A 128 25.06 -44.40 3.72
N GLY A 129 26.03 -43.83 4.46
CA GLY A 129 27.23 -44.51 4.92
C GLY A 129 26.94 -45.68 5.87
N LEU A 130 25.84 -45.67 6.58
CA LEU A 130 25.34 -46.77 7.42
C LEU A 130 24.47 -47.78 6.65
N GLY A 131 24.41 -47.71 5.32
CA GLY A 131 23.72 -48.67 4.45
C GLY A 131 22.23 -48.40 4.25
N LEU A 132 21.73 -47.18 4.62
CA LEU A 132 20.33 -46.81 4.40
C LEU A 132 20.14 -46.30 2.95
N GLU A 133 19.20 -46.88 2.21
CA GLU A 133 18.76 -46.32 0.92
C GLU A 133 17.93 -45.02 1.15
N VAL A 134 18.61 -43.86 1.19
CA VAL A 134 18.01 -42.56 1.52
C VAL A 134 16.75 -42.24 0.72
N PRO A 135 16.70 -42.44 -0.64
CA PRO A 135 15.49 -42.14 -1.40
C PRO A 135 14.28 -43.01 -1.06
N ARG A 136 14.53 -44.25 -0.64
CA ARG A 136 13.49 -45.19 -0.21
C ARG A 136 13.01 -44.85 1.20
N ALA A 137 13.97 -44.56 2.09
CA ALA A 137 13.66 -44.09 3.45
C ALA A 137 12.87 -42.78 3.49
N ALA A 138 13.16 -41.82 2.60
CA ALA A 138 12.42 -40.58 2.45
C ALA A 138 10.95 -40.85 2.07
N ARG A 139 10.69 -41.75 1.15
CA ARG A 139 9.32 -42.15 0.76
C ARG A 139 8.54 -42.79 1.90
N GLU A 140 9.18 -43.70 2.62
CA GLU A 140 8.59 -44.37 3.78
C GLU A 140 8.33 -43.38 4.92
N CYS A 141 9.23 -42.44 5.15
CA CYS A 141 9.08 -41.39 6.18
C CYS A 141 7.92 -40.44 5.87
N ARG A 142 7.69 -40.07 4.62
CA ARG A 142 6.54 -39.25 4.20
C ARG A 142 5.20 -39.93 4.52
N GLN A 143 5.11 -41.24 4.35
CA GLN A 143 3.89 -41.99 4.72
C GLN A 143 3.62 -41.95 6.23
N LEU A 144 4.66 -41.91 7.05
CA LEU A 144 4.55 -41.81 8.50
C LEU A 144 4.20 -40.41 9.00
N SER A 145 4.62 -39.39 8.29
CA SER A 145 4.37 -37.98 8.68
C SER A 145 2.98 -37.47 8.33
N GLY A 146 2.10 -38.31 7.79
CA GLY A 146 0.73 -37.92 7.39
C GLY A 146 0.72 -36.95 6.18
N GLN A 147 1.84 -36.71 5.54
CA GLN A 147 1.88 -35.99 4.27
C GLN A 147 1.15 -36.86 3.26
N LEU A 148 -0.05 -36.41 2.84
CA LEU A 148 -0.80 -37.04 1.77
C LEU A 148 0.17 -37.31 0.63
N VAL A 149 0.28 -38.57 0.24
CA VAL A 149 0.86 -38.94 -1.03
C VAL A 149 0.01 -38.18 -2.05
N LEU A 150 0.55 -37.11 -2.61
CA LEU A 150 0.02 -36.59 -3.85
C LEU A 150 -0.07 -37.83 -4.74
N PRO A 151 -1.24 -38.13 -5.35
CA PRO A 151 -1.38 -39.33 -6.16
C PRO A 151 -0.16 -39.35 -7.05
N SER A 152 0.64 -40.39 -6.89
CA SER A 152 1.81 -40.64 -7.71
C SER A 152 1.32 -40.52 -9.12
N SER A 153 1.82 -39.52 -9.84
CA SER A 153 1.65 -39.39 -11.28
C SER A 153 1.74 -40.81 -11.87
N PRO A 154 0.81 -41.21 -12.76
CA PRO A 154 0.77 -42.56 -13.29
C PRO A 154 2.19 -42.91 -13.73
N ARG A 155 2.65 -44.10 -13.37
CA ARG A 155 3.98 -44.64 -13.70
C ARG A 155 4.32 -44.28 -15.15
N MET A 156 5.06 -43.19 -15.35
CA MET A 156 5.72 -42.96 -16.61
C MET A 156 6.86 -43.95 -16.68
N SER A 157 6.70 -44.91 -17.59
CA SER A 157 7.81 -45.74 -18.14
C SER A 157 9.03 -44.83 -18.37
N SER A 158 10.15 -45.27 -17.89
CA SER A 158 11.49 -44.73 -18.14
C SER A 158 11.64 -44.15 -19.55
N THR A 159 12.38 -43.00 -19.61
CA THR A 159 12.88 -42.35 -20.83
C THR A 159 11.93 -41.44 -21.57
N ARG A 160 11.65 -40.23 -20.95
CA ARG A 160 11.54 -38.97 -21.69
C ARG A 160 11.61 -37.87 -20.63
N GLY A 161 12.62 -36.95 -20.71
CA GLY A 161 12.70 -35.76 -19.88
C GLY A 161 11.38 -34.98 -19.97
N SER A 162 10.87 -34.49 -18.85
CA SER A 162 9.65 -33.66 -18.82
C SER A 162 9.84 -32.54 -19.84
N ARG A 163 8.84 -32.38 -20.73
CA ARG A 163 8.91 -31.37 -21.80
C ARG A 163 9.07 -30.00 -21.16
N PRO A 164 9.90 -29.09 -21.69
CA PRO A 164 10.03 -27.73 -21.20
C PRO A 164 8.70 -27.02 -21.05
N SER A 165 7.74 -27.25 -21.94
CA SER A 165 6.39 -26.71 -21.88
C SER A 165 5.58 -27.15 -20.64
N GLU A 166 5.78 -28.38 -20.17
CA GLU A 166 5.13 -28.89 -18.95
C GLU A 166 5.78 -28.36 -17.67
N LYS A 167 7.06 -28.00 -17.74
CA LYS A 167 7.85 -27.53 -16.60
C LYS A 167 7.72 -26.03 -16.38
N TYR A 168 7.68 -25.26 -17.45
CA TYR A 168 7.74 -23.78 -17.42
C TYR A 168 6.48 -23.11 -17.95
N GLY A 169 5.46 -23.89 -18.35
CA GLY A 169 4.22 -23.35 -18.90
C GLY A 169 2.98 -23.89 -18.22
N ARG A 170 1.95 -23.03 -18.15
CA ARG A 170 0.60 -23.37 -17.72
C ARG A 170 -0.29 -23.50 -18.95
N ASP A 171 -0.83 -24.68 -19.22
CA ASP A 171 -1.73 -24.92 -20.37
C ASP A 171 -3.14 -24.39 -20.06
N LEU A 172 -3.45 -23.20 -20.57
CA LEU A 172 -4.73 -22.54 -20.37
C LEU A 172 -5.88 -23.29 -21.06
N THR A 173 -5.63 -23.92 -22.21
CA THR A 173 -6.68 -24.65 -22.95
C THR A 173 -7.11 -25.89 -22.18
N ARG A 174 -6.18 -26.61 -21.57
CA ARG A 174 -6.49 -27.73 -20.68
C ARG A 174 -7.29 -27.29 -19.47
N LEU A 175 -6.88 -26.20 -18.82
CA LEU A 175 -7.61 -25.64 -17.68
C LEU A 175 -9.02 -25.17 -18.06
N ALA A 176 -9.19 -24.64 -19.28
CA ALA A 176 -10.50 -24.30 -19.82
C ALA A 176 -11.40 -25.53 -19.97
N GLN A 177 -10.86 -26.64 -20.51
CA GLN A 177 -11.58 -27.91 -20.65
C GLN A 177 -11.97 -28.50 -19.30
N GLU A 178 -11.14 -28.33 -18.27
CA GLU A 178 -11.39 -28.75 -16.88
C GLU A 178 -12.34 -27.80 -16.13
N GLY A 179 -12.76 -26.69 -16.75
CA GLY A 179 -13.65 -25.68 -16.12
C GLY A 179 -12.99 -24.88 -14.97
N GLN A 180 -11.66 -24.84 -14.94
CA GLN A 180 -10.91 -24.19 -13.85
C GLN A 180 -10.66 -22.70 -14.08
N LEU A 181 -10.86 -22.19 -15.31
CA LEU A 181 -10.67 -20.77 -15.64
C LEU A 181 -11.91 -19.96 -15.29
N ASP A 182 -11.68 -18.70 -14.91
CA ASP A 182 -12.76 -17.75 -14.64
C ASP A 182 -13.47 -17.31 -15.92
N PRO A 183 -14.78 -17.06 -15.88
CA PRO A 183 -15.51 -16.57 -17.03
C PRO A 183 -15.07 -15.15 -17.39
N VAL A 184 -14.72 -14.92 -18.64
CA VAL A 184 -14.35 -13.59 -19.13
C VAL A 184 -15.55 -12.96 -19.84
N LEU A 185 -15.96 -11.78 -19.37
CA LEU A 185 -17.15 -11.08 -19.84
C LEU A 185 -16.79 -9.67 -20.33
N CYS A 186 -17.59 -9.12 -21.24
CA CYS A 186 -17.47 -7.75 -21.73
C CYS A 186 -16.11 -7.42 -22.40
N ARG A 187 -15.50 -8.40 -23.08
CA ARG A 187 -14.22 -8.25 -23.80
C ARG A 187 -14.27 -8.89 -25.19
N ASP A 188 -15.46 -8.93 -25.80
CA ASP A 188 -15.66 -9.61 -27.07
C ASP A 188 -14.94 -8.91 -28.22
N ASP A 189 -14.95 -7.57 -28.27
CA ASP A 189 -14.32 -6.77 -29.34
C ASP A 189 -12.80 -6.93 -29.32
N GLU A 190 -12.17 -6.86 -28.12
CA GLU A 190 -10.73 -7.05 -27.98
C GLU A 190 -10.31 -8.50 -28.29
N LEU A 191 -11.16 -9.46 -27.92
CA LEU A 191 -10.92 -10.87 -28.20
C LEU A 191 -11.05 -11.15 -29.71
N GLU A 192 -12.03 -10.61 -30.41
CA GLU A 192 -12.17 -10.71 -31.86
C GLU A 192 -10.97 -10.07 -32.56
N ARG A 193 -10.54 -8.90 -32.11
CA ARG A 193 -9.36 -8.23 -32.64
C ARG A 193 -8.08 -9.06 -32.45
N MET A 194 -7.92 -9.71 -31.31
CA MET A 194 -6.79 -10.62 -31.05
C MET A 194 -6.84 -11.83 -31.99
N ILE A 195 -8.03 -12.41 -32.21
CA ILE A 195 -8.23 -13.54 -33.13
C ILE A 195 -7.92 -13.12 -34.59
N GLU A 196 -8.36 -11.95 -35.01
CA GLU A 196 -8.04 -11.38 -36.32
C GLU A 196 -6.53 -11.30 -36.55
N ILE A 197 -5.81 -10.74 -35.56
CA ILE A 197 -4.35 -10.62 -35.64
C ILE A 197 -3.69 -11.99 -35.74
N LEU A 198 -4.10 -12.96 -34.92
CA LEU A 198 -3.56 -14.34 -34.97
C LEU A 198 -3.77 -15.02 -36.33
N CYS A 199 -4.80 -14.64 -37.06
CA CYS A 199 -5.10 -15.18 -38.39
C CYS A 199 -4.39 -14.47 -39.55
N ARG A 200 -3.65 -13.37 -39.29
CA ARG A 200 -2.91 -12.64 -40.33
C ARG A 200 -1.73 -13.43 -40.88
N ARG A 201 -1.33 -13.18 -42.11
CA ARG A 201 -0.14 -13.75 -42.72
C ARG A 201 1.15 -13.11 -42.17
N GLN A 202 1.10 -11.83 -41.86
CA GLN A 202 2.18 -11.05 -41.28
C GLN A 202 1.67 -10.27 -40.07
N LYS A 203 2.54 -9.93 -39.11
CA LYS A 203 2.18 -9.31 -37.85
C LYS A 203 1.09 -10.10 -37.11
N ASN A 204 1.28 -11.42 -37.09
CA ASN A 204 0.34 -12.37 -36.51
C ASN A 204 0.55 -12.66 -35.03
N ASN A 205 1.30 -11.78 -34.33
CA ASN A 205 1.51 -11.88 -32.90
C ASN A 205 0.83 -10.69 -32.23
N PRO A 206 -0.30 -10.85 -31.53
CA PRO A 206 -0.93 -9.78 -30.80
C PRO A 206 -0.11 -9.35 -29.59
N CYS A 207 -0.05 -8.04 -29.37
CA CYS A 207 0.48 -7.44 -28.14
C CYS A 207 -0.65 -6.71 -27.42
N LEU A 208 -1.01 -7.19 -26.24
CA LEU A 208 -2.06 -6.66 -25.40
C LEU A 208 -1.51 -5.48 -24.61
N LEU A 209 -1.97 -4.28 -24.90
CA LEU A 209 -1.53 -3.04 -24.28
C LEU A 209 -2.60 -2.51 -23.35
N GLY A 210 -2.27 -2.33 -22.09
CA GLY A 210 -3.20 -1.77 -21.10
C GLY A 210 -2.53 -1.60 -19.73
N GLU A 211 -3.15 -0.81 -18.89
CA GLU A 211 -2.66 -0.57 -17.54
C GLU A 211 -2.73 -1.85 -16.67
N PRO A 212 -1.98 -1.93 -15.56
CA PRO A 212 -2.08 -3.06 -14.64
C PRO A 212 -3.50 -3.22 -14.09
N GLY A 213 -4.03 -4.46 -14.05
CA GLY A 213 -5.35 -4.72 -13.48
C GLY A 213 -6.54 -4.56 -14.43
N VAL A 214 -6.34 -4.18 -15.71
CA VAL A 214 -7.44 -4.06 -16.69
C VAL A 214 -7.91 -5.39 -17.28
N GLY A 215 -7.22 -6.50 -16.97
CA GLY A 215 -7.63 -7.86 -17.43
C GLY A 215 -6.90 -8.37 -18.66
N LYS A 216 -5.64 -7.99 -18.92
CA LYS A 216 -4.84 -8.47 -20.06
C LYS A 216 -4.69 -10.00 -20.08
N SER A 217 -4.35 -10.60 -18.95
CA SER A 217 -4.16 -12.06 -18.83
C SER A 217 -5.48 -12.81 -18.99
N ALA A 218 -6.61 -12.23 -18.54
CA ALA A 218 -7.94 -12.78 -18.71
C ALA A 218 -8.32 -12.92 -20.21
N LEU A 219 -7.84 -12.03 -21.08
CA LEU A 219 -8.11 -12.12 -22.51
C LEU A 219 -7.45 -13.35 -23.15
N ALA A 220 -6.25 -13.74 -22.69
CA ALA A 220 -5.61 -14.99 -23.11
C ALA A 220 -6.37 -16.23 -22.60
N GLU A 221 -6.94 -16.14 -21.39
CA GLU A 221 -7.81 -17.19 -20.83
C GLU A 221 -9.13 -17.28 -21.63
N ALA A 222 -9.72 -16.15 -22.05
CA ALA A 222 -10.91 -16.11 -22.90
C ALA A 222 -10.65 -16.80 -24.26
N LEU A 223 -9.49 -16.55 -24.88
CA LEU A 223 -9.11 -17.25 -26.10
C LEU A 223 -9.03 -18.77 -25.88
N ALA A 224 -8.41 -19.19 -24.79
CA ALA A 224 -8.30 -20.61 -24.44
C ALA A 224 -9.69 -21.26 -24.23
N GLN A 225 -10.62 -20.54 -23.60
CA GLN A 225 -12.01 -20.99 -23.42
C GLN A 225 -12.74 -21.12 -24.78
N ARG A 226 -12.62 -20.13 -25.69
CA ARG A 226 -13.21 -20.21 -27.02
C ARG A 226 -12.62 -21.34 -27.86
N ILE A 227 -11.31 -21.59 -27.76
CA ILE A 227 -10.66 -22.72 -28.43
C ILE A 227 -11.20 -24.04 -27.88
N ALA A 228 -11.27 -24.20 -26.55
CA ALA A 228 -11.80 -25.39 -25.90
C ALA A 228 -13.27 -25.66 -26.25
N ALA A 229 -14.09 -24.60 -26.39
CA ALA A 229 -15.48 -24.70 -26.82
C ALA A 229 -15.65 -24.90 -28.34
N GLY A 230 -14.57 -24.83 -29.11
CA GLY A 230 -14.64 -24.94 -30.59
C GLY A 230 -15.21 -23.68 -31.28
N GLN A 231 -15.37 -22.57 -30.56
CA GLN A 231 -15.97 -21.32 -31.06
C GLN A 231 -14.89 -20.37 -31.63
N VAL A 232 -14.05 -20.91 -32.50
CA VAL A 232 -12.96 -20.18 -33.16
C VAL A 232 -12.89 -20.51 -34.62
N THR A 233 -12.17 -19.67 -35.39
CA THR A 233 -11.92 -19.89 -36.82
C THR A 233 -11.22 -21.22 -37.07
N PRO A 234 -11.38 -21.84 -38.26
CA PRO A 234 -10.75 -23.12 -38.59
C PRO A 234 -9.21 -23.13 -38.37
N SER A 235 -8.55 -21.99 -38.57
CA SER A 235 -7.10 -21.82 -38.38
C SER A 235 -6.64 -21.93 -36.94
N LEU A 236 -7.51 -21.68 -35.98
CA LEU A 236 -7.23 -21.76 -34.53
C LEU A 236 -7.83 -23.02 -33.89
N LYS A 237 -8.63 -23.78 -34.62
CA LYS A 237 -9.25 -25.00 -34.12
C LYS A 237 -8.17 -26.07 -33.81
N GLY A 238 -8.22 -26.61 -32.58
CA GLY A 238 -7.24 -27.61 -32.13
C GLY A 238 -5.90 -27.02 -31.65
N LYS A 239 -5.73 -25.68 -31.66
CA LYS A 239 -4.59 -25.04 -31.02
C LYS A 239 -4.75 -25.02 -29.51
N ARG A 240 -3.61 -24.91 -28.82
CA ARG A 240 -3.56 -24.72 -27.36
C ARG A 240 -2.85 -23.44 -27.01
N VAL A 241 -3.25 -22.80 -25.92
CA VAL A 241 -2.62 -21.60 -25.37
C VAL A 241 -1.79 -22.00 -24.16
N LEU A 242 -0.50 -21.74 -24.22
CA LEU A 242 0.47 -22.01 -23.15
C LEU A 242 0.93 -20.69 -22.54
N ALA A 243 0.57 -20.43 -21.30
CA ALA A 243 1.09 -19.27 -20.56
C ALA A 243 2.46 -19.58 -19.96
N LEU A 244 3.45 -18.74 -20.27
CA LEU A 244 4.82 -18.89 -19.79
C LEU A 244 4.91 -18.40 -18.34
N ASP A 245 5.46 -19.24 -17.45
CA ASP A 245 5.81 -18.85 -16.08
C ASP A 245 7.27 -18.37 -16.03
N MET A 246 7.44 -17.06 -16.12
CA MET A 246 8.75 -16.41 -16.08
C MET A 246 9.47 -16.65 -14.74
N ALA A 247 8.76 -16.70 -13.63
CA ALA A 247 9.35 -16.96 -12.33
C ALA A 247 9.97 -18.36 -12.26
N SER A 248 9.28 -19.37 -12.77
CA SER A 248 9.80 -20.75 -12.87
C SER A 248 10.97 -20.86 -13.85
N MET A 249 11.00 -20.05 -14.90
CA MET A 249 12.11 -20.02 -15.87
C MET A 249 13.41 -19.50 -15.25
N VAL A 250 13.32 -18.47 -14.41
CA VAL A 250 14.46 -17.82 -13.74
C VAL A 250 14.86 -18.57 -12.45
N ALA A 251 13.94 -19.25 -11.79
CA ALA A 251 14.21 -19.96 -10.54
C ALA A 251 15.34 -20.99 -10.68
N GLY A 252 16.38 -20.84 -9.82
CA GLY A 252 17.52 -21.76 -9.77
C GLY A 252 18.54 -21.59 -10.89
N THR A 253 18.45 -20.56 -11.75
CA THR A 253 19.53 -20.19 -12.66
C THR A 253 20.62 -19.43 -11.89
N LYS A 254 21.86 -19.89 -11.98
CA LYS A 254 23.02 -19.21 -11.39
C LYS A 254 23.70 -18.28 -12.38
N TYR A 255 23.56 -18.57 -13.66
CA TYR A 255 24.20 -17.84 -14.75
C TYR A 255 23.16 -17.47 -15.82
N ARG A 256 23.43 -16.39 -16.53
CA ARG A 256 22.62 -15.89 -17.65
C ARG A 256 22.36 -16.97 -18.71
N GLY A 257 23.38 -17.76 -19.04
CA GLY A 257 23.31 -18.84 -20.03
C GLY A 257 22.29 -19.93 -19.69
N ASP A 258 22.06 -20.21 -18.39
CA ASP A 258 21.10 -21.25 -17.99
C ASP A 258 19.66 -20.87 -18.37
N PHE A 259 19.31 -19.57 -18.24
CA PHE A 259 17.99 -19.08 -18.66
C PHE A 259 17.85 -19.10 -20.19
N GLU A 260 18.87 -18.59 -20.90
CA GLU A 260 18.87 -18.55 -22.37
C GLU A 260 18.72 -19.97 -22.95
N GLU A 261 19.42 -20.94 -22.38
CA GLU A 261 19.30 -22.33 -22.78
C GLU A 261 17.91 -22.94 -22.53
N ARG A 262 17.34 -22.69 -21.34
CA ARG A 262 15.97 -23.14 -21.01
C ARG A 262 14.94 -22.54 -21.95
N PHE A 263 15.05 -21.23 -22.21
CA PHE A 263 14.13 -20.51 -23.09
C PHE A 263 14.26 -20.99 -24.54
N LYS A 264 15.48 -21.19 -25.01
CA LYS A 264 15.75 -21.76 -26.34
C LYS A 264 15.15 -23.16 -26.49
N ASN A 265 15.35 -24.03 -25.51
CA ASN A 265 14.81 -25.38 -25.52
C ASN A 265 13.27 -25.39 -25.55
N LEU A 266 12.62 -24.45 -24.82
CA LEU A 266 11.17 -24.27 -24.88
C LEU A 266 10.72 -23.83 -26.27
N LEU A 267 11.36 -22.82 -26.84
CA LEU A 267 11.01 -22.33 -28.17
C LEU A 267 11.23 -23.36 -29.26
N GLU A 268 12.28 -24.20 -29.17
CA GLU A 268 12.51 -25.33 -30.10
C GLU A 268 11.42 -26.41 -29.97
N GLU A 269 10.93 -26.67 -28.76
CA GLU A 269 9.76 -27.55 -28.56
C GLU A 269 8.53 -27.00 -29.24
N LEU A 270 8.22 -25.70 -29.02
CA LEU A 270 7.07 -25.01 -29.61
C LEU A 270 7.16 -24.91 -31.12
N TYR A 271 8.36 -24.79 -31.70
CA TYR A 271 8.62 -24.84 -33.12
C TYR A 271 8.23 -26.17 -33.74
N ARG A 272 8.54 -27.28 -33.05
CA ARG A 272 8.14 -28.62 -33.47
C ARG A 272 6.65 -28.86 -33.31
N ASP A 273 6.05 -28.27 -32.29
CA ASP A 273 4.62 -28.33 -32.02
C ASP A 273 3.93 -27.04 -32.47
N ARG A 274 3.63 -26.94 -33.77
CA ARG A 274 2.99 -25.78 -34.41
C ARG A 274 1.54 -25.49 -33.92
N SER A 275 1.01 -26.37 -33.06
CA SER A 275 -0.35 -26.23 -32.50
C SER A 275 -0.40 -25.32 -31.29
N THR A 276 0.75 -24.89 -30.75
CA THR A 276 0.80 -24.10 -29.51
C THR A 276 0.97 -22.60 -29.80
N ILE A 277 0.15 -21.78 -29.13
CA ILE A 277 0.26 -20.32 -29.05
C ILE A 277 0.87 -20.01 -27.67
N LEU A 278 2.01 -19.31 -27.65
CA LEU A 278 2.68 -18.92 -26.43
C LEU A 278 2.12 -17.59 -25.91
N PHE A 279 1.64 -17.56 -24.68
CA PHE A 279 1.28 -16.31 -23.99
C PHE A 279 2.41 -15.92 -23.03
N ILE A 280 2.89 -14.68 -23.14
CA ILE A 280 3.91 -14.11 -22.26
C ILE A 280 3.35 -12.85 -21.62
N ASP A 281 3.12 -12.92 -20.32
CA ASP A 281 2.81 -11.73 -19.54
C ASP A 281 4.09 -10.93 -19.27
N GLU A 282 3.98 -9.61 -19.15
CA GLU A 282 5.12 -8.70 -19.00
C GLU A 282 6.23 -8.92 -20.05
N ILE A 283 5.86 -9.03 -21.33
CA ILE A 283 6.80 -9.31 -22.41
C ILE A 283 7.98 -8.33 -22.49
N HIS A 284 7.84 -7.13 -21.92
CA HIS A 284 8.90 -6.14 -21.81
C HIS A 284 10.12 -6.65 -21.02
N VAL A 285 9.92 -7.57 -20.07
CA VAL A 285 11.00 -8.19 -19.29
C VAL A 285 11.94 -8.98 -20.22
N ILE A 286 11.38 -9.62 -21.25
CA ILE A 286 12.17 -10.37 -22.24
C ILE A 286 12.79 -9.44 -23.27
N ALA A 287 12.08 -8.39 -23.67
CA ALA A 287 12.48 -7.47 -24.73
C ALA A 287 13.43 -6.35 -24.28
N GLY A 288 13.40 -5.97 -23.00
CA GLY A 288 14.09 -4.79 -22.46
C GLY A 288 15.37 -5.04 -21.68
N ALA A 289 15.74 -6.27 -21.48
CA ALA A 289 16.78 -6.69 -20.56
C ALA A 289 18.25 -6.41 -21.04
N GLY A 290 18.42 -5.75 -22.18
CA GLY A 290 19.77 -5.51 -22.77
C GLY A 290 20.51 -4.25 -22.30
N ALA A 291 19.91 -3.38 -21.48
CA ALA A 291 20.48 -2.05 -21.17
C ALA A 291 21.18 -1.95 -19.79
N ALA A 292 21.03 -2.90 -18.90
CA ALA A 292 21.73 -2.95 -17.61
C ALA A 292 22.75 -4.09 -17.56
N GLU A 293 23.92 -3.86 -16.99
CA GLU A 293 24.92 -4.91 -16.75
C GLU A 293 24.30 -6.04 -15.93
N GLY A 294 24.09 -7.20 -16.58
CA GLY A 294 23.46 -8.38 -15.96
C GLY A 294 22.04 -8.71 -16.41
N ALA A 295 21.42 -7.91 -17.28
CA ALA A 295 20.07 -8.15 -17.75
C ALA A 295 19.99 -9.25 -18.85
N ILE A 296 18.87 -9.97 -18.88
CA ILE A 296 18.62 -11.15 -19.72
C ILE A 296 18.26 -10.72 -21.15
N ASP A 297 19.06 -11.03 -22.16
CA ASP A 297 18.75 -10.72 -23.58
C ASP A 297 18.10 -11.93 -24.28
N ALA A 298 16.84 -12.23 -23.88
CA ALA A 298 16.06 -13.25 -24.57
C ALA A 298 15.46 -12.75 -25.90
N ALA A 299 15.50 -11.45 -26.14
CA ALA A 299 15.01 -10.87 -27.38
C ALA A 299 15.82 -11.35 -28.61
N SER A 300 17.13 -11.55 -28.47
CA SER A 300 18.00 -12.06 -29.53
C SER A 300 17.59 -13.48 -29.98
N ILE A 301 17.07 -14.31 -29.09
CA ILE A 301 16.60 -15.67 -29.40
C ILE A 301 15.21 -15.62 -30.04
N LEU A 302 14.33 -14.73 -29.55
CA LEU A 302 12.93 -14.62 -29.99
C LEU A 302 12.81 -14.00 -31.41
N LYS A 303 13.62 -12.96 -31.71
CA LYS A 303 13.57 -12.20 -32.98
C LYS A 303 13.63 -13.08 -34.23
N PRO A 304 14.60 -14.02 -34.39
CA PRO A 304 14.69 -14.84 -35.58
C PRO A 304 13.45 -15.71 -35.78
N MET A 305 12.89 -16.27 -34.72
CA MET A 305 11.75 -17.19 -34.77
C MET A 305 10.44 -16.46 -35.11
N LEU A 306 10.24 -15.26 -34.54
CA LEU A 306 9.13 -14.38 -34.92
C LEU A 306 9.26 -13.85 -36.37
N ALA A 307 10.51 -13.58 -36.80
CA ALA A 307 10.77 -13.11 -38.16
C ALA A 307 10.37 -14.13 -39.23
N ARG A 308 10.58 -15.41 -38.97
CA ARG A 308 10.25 -16.51 -39.90
C ARG A 308 8.80 -16.98 -39.73
N GLY A 309 8.05 -16.49 -38.74
CA GLY A 309 6.69 -16.95 -38.44
C GLY A 309 6.65 -18.39 -37.92
N GLU A 310 7.73 -18.83 -37.30
CA GLU A 310 7.90 -20.19 -36.78
C GLU A 310 7.10 -20.46 -35.52
N ILE A 311 6.79 -19.42 -34.73
CA ILE A 311 5.98 -19.47 -33.52
C ILE A 311 4.91 -18.39 -33.57
N GLN A 312 3.77 -18.65 -32.91
CA GLN A 312 2.75 -17.65 -32.61
C GLN A 312 2.83 -17.25 -31.14
N LEU A 313 2.86 -15.98 -30.90
CA LEU A 313 3.04 -15.38 -29.58
C LEU A 313 1.95 -14.34 -29.29
N ILE A 314 1.43 -14.35 -28.07
CA ILE A 314 0.63 -13.28 -27.49
C ILE A 314 1.46 -12.64 -26.40
N GLY A 315 1.79 -11.37 -26.51
CA GLY A 315 2.47 -10.60 -25.47
C GLY A 315 1.49 -9.71 -24.71
N ALA A 316 1.72 -9.48 -23.43
CA ALA A 316 0.99 -8.50 -22.64
C ALA A 316 1.98 -7.55 -21.97
N THR A 317 1.69 -6.24 -21.97
CA THR A 317 2.54 -5.22 -21.33
C THR A 317 1.75 -3.92 -21.13
N THR A 318 2.36 -2.93 -20.47
CA THR A 318 1.78 -1.58 -20.40
C THR A 318 2.16 -0.74 -21.62
N PRO A 319 1.38 0.31 -21.96
CA PRO A 319 1.71 1.19 -23.08
C PRO A 319 3.05 1.90 -22.91
N GLU A 320 3.43 2.22 -21.68
CA GLU A 320 4.69 2.88 -21.37
C GLU A 320 5.89 1.95 -21.60
N GLU A 321 5.81 0.72 -21.08
CA GLU A 321 6.85 -0.30 -21.26
C GLU A 321 6.99 -0.73 -22.71
N TYR A 322 5.89 -0.82 -23.45
CA TYR A 322 5.91 -1.08 -24.90
C TYR A 322 6.75 -0.02 -25.64
N ARG A 323 6.49 1.26 -25.35
CA ARG A 323 7.24 2.39 -25.96
C ARG A 323 8.73 2.36 -25.58
N LYS A 324 9.04 2.03 -24.33
CA LYS A 324 10.42 2.00 -23.82
C LYS A 324 11.25 0.84 -24.37
N THR A 325 10.61 -0.28 -24.67
CA THR A 325 11.30 -1.54 -25.02
C THR A 325 11.01 -2.00 -26.44
N ILE A 326 9.80 -2.46 -26.73
CA ILE A 326 9.45 -3.14 -28.00
C ILE A 326 9.42 -2.15 -29.17
N GLN A 327 8.88 -0.96 -28.99
CA GLN A 327 8.77 0.05 -30.04
C GLN A 327 10.15 0.59 -30.49
N LYS A 328 11.13 0.62 -29.59
CA LYS A 328 12.51 1.00 -29.95
C LYS A 328 13.20 -0.03 -30.83
N ASP A 329 12.74 -1.26 -30.76
CA ASP A 329 13.27 -2.35 -31.59
C ASP A 329 12.41 -2.57 -32.83
N SER A 330 12.84 -1.99 -33.93
CA SER A 330 12.10 -2.05 -35.21
C SER A 330 11.86 -3.45 -35.75
N ALA A 331 12.66 -4.43 -35.34
CA ALA A 331 12.51 -5.82 -35.74
C ALA A 331 11.34 -6.50 -34.99
N LEU A 332 11.16 -6.17 -33.70
CA LEU A 332 10.03 -6.63 -32.90
C LEU A 332 8.75 -5.89 -33.23
N ASP A 333 8.78 -4.56 -33.31
CA ASP A 333 7.61 -3.71 -33.58
C ASP A 333 6.89 -4.11 -34.86
N ARG A 334 7.65 -4.46 -35.92
CA ARG A 334 7.09 -4.93 -37.21
C ARG A 334 6.41 -6.30 -37.14
N ARG A 335 6.53 -7.03 -36.05
CA ARG A 335 5.99 -8.38 -35.87
C ARG A 335 4.78 -8.43 -34.98
N PHE A 336 4.59 -7.40 -34.17
CA PHE A 336 3.43 -7.31 -33.26
C PHE A 336 2.28 -6.53 -33.88
N GLY A 337 1.04 -6.97 -33.60
CA GLY A 337 -0.19 -6.23 -33.82
C GLY A 337 -0.75 -5.77 -32.48
N MET A 338 -0.95 -4.47 -32.32
CA MET A 338 -1.43 -3.91 -31.05
C MET A 338 -2.91 -4.18 -30.84
N VAL A 339 -3.28 -4.56 -29.62
CA VAL A 339 -4.63 -4.65 -29.08
C VAL A 339 -4.67 -3.81 -27.81
N ASN A 340 -5.34 -2.66 -27.87
CA ASN A 340 -5.50 -1.79 -26.71
C ASN A 340 -6.61 -2.33 -25.81
N ILE A 341 -6.32 -2.43 -24.52
CA ILE A 341 -7.28 -2.86 -23.50
C ILE A 341 -7.45 -1.71 -22.54
N GLU A 342 -8.58 -1.06 -22.63
CA GLU A 342 -8.92 0.07 -21.77
C GLU A 342 -9.57 -0.38 -20.46
N GLU A 343 -9.57 0.50 -19.45
CA GLU A 343 -10.32 0.28 -18.21
C GLU A 343 -11.82 0.15 -18.55
N PRO A 344 -12.50 -0.92 -18.10
CA PRO A 344 -13.93 -1.08 -18.38
C PRO A 344 -14.73 0.01 -17.66
N ALA A 345 -15.80 0.46 -18.32
CA ALA A 345 -16.75 1.38 -17.69
C ALA A 345 -17.35 0.73 -16.42
N PRO A 346 -17.75 1.52 -15.39
CA PRO A 346 -18.29 0.98 -14.13
C PRO A 346 -19.40 -0.04 -14.33
N GLN A 347 -20.31 0.18 -15.29
CA GLN A 347 -21.39 -0.74 -15.61
C GLN A 347 -20.90 -2.08 -16.21
N GLN A 348 -19.82 -2.04 -17.00
CA GLN A 348 -19.19 -3.26 -17.53
C GLN A 348 -18.45 -4.01 -16.40
N ALA A 349 -17.77 -3.27 -15.52
CA ALA A 349 -17.11 -3.86 -14.35
C ALA A 349 -18.12 -4.57 -13.42
N GLU A 350 -19.29 -3.99 -13.17
CA GLU A 350 -20.36 -4.66 -12.43
C GLU A 350 -20.78 -6.00 -13.06
N LYS A 351 -20.90 -6.06 -14.39
CA LYS A 351 -21.22 -7.31 -15.10
C LYS A 351 -20.12 -8.34 -14.98
N ILE A 352 -18.85 -7.92 -15.13
CA ILE A 352 -17.68 -8.79 -14.96
C ILE A 352 -17.66 -9.37 -13.56
N LEU A 353 -17.82 -8.54 -12.53
CA LEU A 353 -17.85 -8.96 -11.14
C LEU A 353 -19.01 -9.91 -10.84
N THR A 354 -20.20 -9.61 -11.36
CA THR A 354 -21.38 -10.49 -11.18
C THR A 354 -21.09 -11.90 -11.71
N GLY A 355 -20.37 -12.03 -12.81
CA GLY A 355 -19.97 -13.34 -13.34
C GLY A 355 -18.90 -14.07 -12.51
N LEU A 356 -18.02 -13.31 -11.83
CA LEU A 356 -16.95 -13.87 -11.01
C LEU A 356 -17.41 -14.26 -9.59
N MET A 357 -18.37 -13.53 -9.02
CA MET A 357 -18.78 -13.66 -7.61
C MET A 357 -19.20 -15.07 -7.19
N PRO A 358 -19.88 -15.91 -7.98
CA PRO A 358 -20.22 -17.27 -7.55
C PRO A 358 -19.03 -18.16 -7.15
N ARG A 359 -17.83 -17.85 -7.66
CA ARG A 359 -16.60 -18.56 -7.27
C ARG A 359 -16.04 -18.01 -5.94
N TYR A 360 -16.06 -16.69 -5.76
CA TYR A 360 -15.64 -16.04 -4.53
C TYR A 360 -16.59 -16.39 -3.36
N GLU A 361 -17.91 -16.42 -3.59
CA GLU A 361 -18.88 -16.87 -2.61
C GLU A 361 -18.61 -18.30 -2.12
N ARG A 362 -18.29 -19.23 -3.06
CA ARG A 362 -17.94 -20.62 -2.71
C ARG A 362 -16.62 -20.70 -1.96
N TYR A 363 -15.65 -19.88 -2.31
CA TYR A 363 -14.33 -19.89 -1.66
C TYR A 363 -14.38 -19.34 -0.23
N HIS A 364 -15.04 -18.21 -0.04
CA HIS A 364 -15.15 -17.56 1.26
C HIS A 364 -16.29 -18.07 2.13
N GLY A 365 -17.29 -18.74 1.56
CA GLY A 365 -18.51 -19.15 2.28
C GLY A 365 -19.38 -17.96 2.70
N VAL A 366 -19.36 -16.88 1.91
CA VAL A 366 -20.05 -15.60 2.13
C VAL A 366 -20.93 -15.30 0.94
N ARG A 367 -22.13 -14.78 1.15
CA ARG A 367 -23.00 -14.31 0.07
C ARG A 367 -22.65 -12.87 -0.30
N ILE A 368 -22.47 -12.61 -1.60
CA ILE A 368 -22.11 -11.30 -2.16
C ILE A 368 -23.28 -10.78 -3.01
N PRO A 369 -24.17 -9.96 -2.46
CA PRO A 369 -25.31 -9.43 -3.20
C PRO A 369 -24.89 -8.38 -4.23
N GLN A 370 -25.77 -8.13 -5.23
CA GLN A 370 -25.51 -7.14 -6.29
C GLN A 370 -25.24 -5.72 -5.74
N GLU A 371 -25.84 -5.37 -4.60
CA GLU A 371 -25.62 -4.09 -3.93
C GLU A 371 -24.18 -3.94 -3.42
N ALA A 372 -23.56 -5.04 -2.93
CA ALA A 372 -22.17 -5.04 -2.53
C ALA A 372 -21.24 -4.89 -3.74
N ILE A 373 -21.55 -5.55 -4.88
CA ILE A 373 -20.79 -5.42 -6.12
C ILE A 373 -20.79 -3.97 -6.59
N ARG A 374 -21.97 -3.35 -6.64
CA ARG A 374 -22.12 -1.94 -7.02
C ARG A 374 -21.34 -1.02 -6.08
N ALA A 375 -21.48 -1.22 -4.77
CA ALA A 375 -20.74 -0.45 -3.78
C ALA A 375 -19.23 -0.60 -3.96
N ALA A 376 -18.71 -1.80 -4.24
CA ALA A 376 -17.29 -2.03 -4.48
C ALA A 376 -16.78 -1.29 -5.71
N VAL A 377 -17.55 -1.29 -6.82
CA VAL A 377 -17.21 -0.55 -8.04
C VAL A 377 -17.23 0.96 -7.77
N GLU A 378 -18.31 1.50 -7.23
CA GLU A 378 -18.46 2.94 -6.96
C GLU A 378 -17.40 3.46 -6.00
N LEU A 379 -17.17 2.74 -4.90
CA LEU A 379 -16.19 3.14 -3.88
C LEU A 379 -14.75 2.98 -4.40
N SER A 380 -14.45 1.94 -5.21
CA SER A 380 -13.13 1.77 -5.81
C SER A 380 -12.80 2.88 -6.81
N VAL A 381 -13.75 3.26 -7.66
CA VAL A 381 -13.58 4.38 -8.61
C VAL A 381 -13.37 5.68 -7.86
N ARG A 382 -14.14 5.90 -6.80
CA ARG A 382 -14.10 7.13 -6.03
C ARG A 382 -12.86 7.27 -5.13
N TYR A 383 -12.44 6.19 -4.48
CA TYR A 383 -11.41 6.24 -3.42
C TYR A 383 -10.07 5.60 -3.78
N LEU A 384 -9.96 4.91 -4.91
CA LEU A 384 -8.73 4.24 -5.38
C LEU A 384 -8.36 4.69 -6.81
N PRO A 385 -8.02 5.97 -7.03
CA PRO A 385 -7.75 6.50 -8.37
C PRO A 385 -6.45 5.96 -8.99
N GLY A 386 -5.52 5.46 -8.17
CA GLY A 386 -4.23 4.90 -8.63
C GLY A 386 -4.28 3.44 -9.10
N ARG A 387 -5.47 2.82 -9.16
CA ARG A 387 -5.69 1.44 -9.61
C ARG A 387 -6.82 1.39 -10.64
N TYR A 388 -6.89 0.31 -11.43
CA TYR A 388 -7.83 0.17 -12.52
C TYR A 388 -8.88 -0.91 -12.28
N LEU A 389 -10.08 -0.71 -12.83
CA LEU A 389 -11.12 -1.73 -12.89
C LEU A 389 -10.73 -2.84 -13.89
N PRO A 390 -11.16 -4.10 -13.68
CA PRO A 390 -11.99 -4.58 -12.57
C PRO A 390 -11.19 -4.95 -11.30
N ASP A 391 -9.87 -5.03 -11.38
CA ASP A 391 -8.96 -5.56 -10.36
C ASP A 391 -9.14 -4.87 -8.99
N LYS A 392 -9.16 -3.53 -8.94
CA LYS A 392 -9.38 -2.76 -7.71
C LYS A 392 -10.69 -3.09 -6.99
N ALA A 393 -11.73 -3.44 -7.73
CA ALA A 393 -13.04 -3.80 -7.15
C ALA A 393 -13.08 -5.28 -6.74
N ILE A 394 -12.37 -6.16 -7.46
CA ILE A 394 -12.16 -7.57 -7.08
C ILE A 394 -11.43 -7.63 -5.75
N ASP A 395 -10.30 -6.91 -5.62
CA ASP A 395 -9.51 -6.85 -4.39
C ASP A 395 -10.35 -6.42 -3.18
N LEU A 396 -11.19 -5.39 -3.34
CA LEU A 396 -12.07 -4.92 -2.26
C LEU A 396 -13.09 -5.97 -1.83
N LEU A 397 -13.70 -6.68 -2.78
CA LEU A 397 -14.67 -7.74 -2.47
C LEU A 397 -13.99 -8.94 -1.82
N ASP A 398 -12.81 -9.33 -2.30
CA ASP A 398 -12.03 -10.43 -1.76
C ASP A 398 -11.57 -10.16 -0.32
N GLU A 399 -10.99 -8.97 -0.07
CA GLU A 399 -10.57 -8.57 1.28
C GLU A 399 -11.76 -8.42 2.24
N ALA A 400 -12.88 -7.84 1.78
CA ALA A 400 -14.06 -7.67 2.61
C ALA A 400 -14.73 -9.01 2.95
N ALA A 401 -14.80 -9.94 1.99
CA ALA A 401 -15.31 -11.29 2.22
C ALA A 401 -14.42 -12.09 3.18
N ALA A 402 -13.09 -11.97 3.01
CA ALA A 402 -12.12 -12.59 3.91
C ALA A 402 -12.24 -12.02 5.35
N ALA A 403 -12.36 -10.69 5.50
CA ALA A 403 -12.53 -10.04 6.80
C ALA A 403 -13.83 -10.47 7.48
N LEU A 404 -14.94 -10.57 6.73
CA LEU A 404 -16.23 -11.01 7.25
C LEU A 404 -16.16 -12.47 7.70
N ARG A 405 -15.50 -13.35 6.97
CA ARG A 405 -15.26 -14.74 7.36
C ARG A 405 -14.47 -14.86 8.66
N ILE A 406 -13.42 -14.06 8.83
CA ILE A 406 -12.58 -14.06 10.04
C ILE A 406 -13.38 -13.54 11.25
N SER A 407 -14.17 -12.48 11.08
CA SER A 407 -14.98 -11.89 12.16
C SER A 407 -16.18 -12.76 12.58
N GLY A 408 -16.71 -13.59 11.67
CA GLY A 408 -17.82 -14.50 11.93
C GLY A 408 -17.48 -15.70 12.82
N GLY A 409 -16.20 -15.96 13.11
CA GLY A 409 -15.73 -17.04 13.99
C GLY A 409 -16.09 -18.46 13.51
N GLU A 410 -15.71 -19.47 14.32
CA GLU A 410 -15.99 -20.90 14.03
C GLU A 410 -17.50 -21.25 13.99
N GLN A 411 -18.34 -20.40 14.55
CA GLN A 411 -19.81 -20.61 14.56
C GLN A 411 -20.43 -20.49 13.16
N SER A 412 -19.78 -19.80 12.21
CA SER A 412 -20.25 -19.69 10.81
C SER A 412 -20.01 -20.96 9.98
N MET A 413 -19.25 -21.93 10.48
CA MET A 413 -18.89 -23.17 9.78
C MET A 413 -19.77 -24.38 10.15
N LEU A 414 -20.75 -24.23 11.04
CA LEU A 414 -21.67 -25.32 11.42
C LEU A 414 -22.64 -25.63 10.26
N PRO A 415 -22.88 -26.91 9.90
CA PRO A 415 -23.86 -27.27 8.89
C PRO A 415 -25.25 -26.78 9.32
N GLY A 416 -25.83 -25.85 8.52
CA GLY A 416 -27.12 -25.22 8.79
C GLY A 416 -27.09 -23.76 9.25
N SER A 417 -25.93 -23.15 9.46
CA SER A 417 -25.81 -21.70 9.69
C SER A 417 -26.09 -20.92 8.41
N LYS A 418 -26.81 -19.78 8.52
CA LYS A 418 -27.01 -18.89 7.36
C LYS A 418 -25.67 -18.31 6.95
N MET A 419 -25.36 -18.40 5.64
CA MET A 419 -24.16 -17.74 5.08
C MET A 419 -24.16 -16.26 5.44
N PRO A 420 -23.07 -15.71 5.98
CA PRO A 420 -22.94 -14.27 6.20
C PRO A 420 -23.08 -13.52 4.88
N VAL A 421 -23.75 -12.37 4.92
CA VAL A 421 -24.00 -11.53 3.74
C VAL A 421 -23.09 -10.33 3.80
N LEU A 422 -22.33 -10.11 2.72
CA LEU A 422 -21.45 -8.96 2.60
C LEU A 422 -22.28 -7.69 2.36
N THR A 423 -22.07 -6.67 3.18
CA THR A 423 -22.76 -5.39 3.08
C THR A 423 -21.84 -4.27 2.57
N SER A 424 -22.41 -3.15 2.15
CA SER A 424 -21.64 -1.95 1.77
C SER A 424 -20.79 -1.40 2.93
N ALA A 425 -21.19 -1.66 4.19
CA ALA A 425 -20.44 -1.22 5.36
C ALA A 425 -19.11 -1.96 5.53
N GLU A 426 -19.06 -3.27 5.26
CA GLU A 426 -17.81 -4.03 5.28
C GLU A 426 -16.86 -3.55 4.17
N ILE A 427 -17.39 -3.28 2.97
CA ILE A 427 -16.60 -2.74 1.86
C ILE A 427 -16.06 -1.36 2.21
N ALA A 428 -16.88 -0.50 2.82
CA ALA A 428 -16.45 0.83 3.27
C ALA A 428 -15.30 0.75 4.29
N LYS A 429 -15.30 -0.24 5.19
CA LYS A 429 -14.18 -0.48 6.14
C LYS A 429 -12.88 -0.83 5.41
N VAL A 430 -12.94 -1.66 4.37
CA VAL A 430 -11.76 -2.04 3.59
C VAL A 430 -11.25 -0.83 2.79
N VAL A 431 -12.14 -0.12 2.11
CA VAL A 431 -11.81 1.13 1.40
C VAL A 431 -11.19 2.14 2.36
N GLY A 432 -11.71 2.28 3.57
CA GLY A 432 -11.17 3.17 4.60
C GLY A 432 -9.73 2.83 4.98
N LYS A 433 -9.41 1.54 5.11
CA LYS A 433 -8.03 1.09 5.35
C LYS A 433 -7.11 1.36 4.17
N ALA A 434 -7.57 1.12 2.94
CA ALA A 434 -6.79 1.28 1.72
C ALA A 434 -6.55 2.76 1.36
N SER A 435 -7.56 3.62 1.53
CA SER A 435 -7.51 5.06 1.17
C SER A 435 -7.04 5.96 2.31
N GLY A 436 -7.03 5.46 3.56
CA GLY A 436 -6.77 6.26 4.76
C GLY A 436 -7.93 7.18 5.18
N VAL A 437 -9.09 7.09 4.53
CA VAL A 437 -10.32 7.82 4.89
C VAL A 437 -11.08 6.99 5.94
N PRO A 438 -11.54 7.57 7.07
CA PRO A 438 -12.31 6.83 8.06
C PRO A 438 -13.55 6.14 7.46
N ALA A 439 -13.76 4.85 7.81
CA ALA A 439 -14.80 4.02 7.21
C ALA A 439 -16.22 4.58 7.38
N GLU A 440 -16.47 5.23 8.53
CA GLU A 440 -17.75 5.91 8.81
C GLU A 440 -18.03 7.02 7.79
N ARG A 441 -16.97 7.65 7.27
CA ARG A 441 -17.08 8.72 6.27
C ARG A 441 -17.17 8.22 4.84
N VAL A 442 -16.70 7.01 4.56
CA VAL A 442 -16.87 6.37 3.25
C VAL A 442 -18.35 6.03 3.00
N GLY A 443 -19.07 5.63 4.06
CA GLY A 443 -20.51 5.29 3.98
C GLY A 443 -21.46 6.46 4.22
N GLU A 444 -20.98 7.64 4.73
CA GLU A 444 -21.80 8.80 5.01
C GLU A 444 -22.20 9.51 3.71
N ALA A 445 -23.50 9.81 3.56
CA ALA A 445 -23.98 10.57 2.41
C ALA A 445 -23.27 11.93 2.34
N GLU A 446 -22.64 12.23 1.23
CA GLU A 446 -21.85 13.46 1.02
C GLU A 446 -22.69 14.73 1.29
N ARG A 447 -24.00 14.64 1.03
CA ARG A 447 -24.95 15.72 1.30
C ARG A 447 -24.98 16.11 2.77
N VAL A 448 -25.03 15.12 3.68
CA VAL A 448 -25.04 15.37 5.13
C VAL A 448 -23.74 16.06 5.58
N ARG A 449 -22.61 15.66 5.01
CA ARG A 449 -21.32 16.30 5.31
C ARG A 449 -21.25 17.73 4.84
N LEU A 450 -21.78 18.02 3.65
CA LEU A 450 -21.84 19.38 3.11
C LEU A 450 -22.74 20.31 3.95
N ASP A 451 -23.88 19.80 4.41
CA ASP A 451 -24.81 20.57 5.25
C ASP A 451 -24.20 20.91 6.62
N GLN A 452 -23.43 20.01 7.19
CA GLN A 452 -22.81 20.20 8.52
C GLN A 452 -21.43 20.89 8.47
N LEU A 453 -20.81 21.02 7.29
CA LEU A 453 -19.44 21.48 7.16
C LEU A 453 -19.26 22.88 7.77
N GLU A 454 -20.13 23.83 7.43
CA GLU A 454 -20.06 25.21 7.89
C GLU A 454 -20.16 25.29 9.41
N ALA A 455 -21.09 24.56 10.02
CA ALA A 455 -21.25 24.53 11.47
C ALA A 455 -20.02 23.91 12.17
N ARG A 456 -19.46 22.83 11.63
CA ARG A 456 -18.24 22.20 12.17
C ARG A 456 -17.02 23.11 12.06
N LEU A 457 -16.87 23.85 10.96
CA LEU A 457 -15.78 24.82 10.79
C LEU A 457 -15.95 26.00 11.75
N ALA A 458 -17.17 26.55 11.87
CA ALA A 458 -17.48 27.67 12.76
C ALA A 458 -17.23 27.35 14.24
N ALA A 459 -17.52 26.11 14.66
CA ALA A 459 -17.25 25.66 16.03
C ALA A 459 -15.75 25.63 16.38
N GLN A 460 -14.88 25.49 15.37
CA GLN A 460 -13.44 25.36 15.59
C GLN A 460 -12.63 26.61 15.21
N VAL A 461 -13.13 27.45 14.33
CA VAL A 461 -12.42 28.66 13.85
C VAL A 461 -13.12 29.90 14.36
N ILE A 462 -12.57 30.47 15.42
CA ILE A 462 -13.13 31.63 16.11
C ILE A 462 -12.81 32.92 15.34
N GLY A 463 -13.81 33.80 15.18
CA GLY A 463 -13.62 35.16 14.67
C GLY A 463 -13.51 35.29 13.15
N GLN A 464 -13.79 34.23 12.36
CA GLN A 464 -13.68 34.26 10.90
C GLN A 464 -14.95 33.76 10.18
N PRO A 465 -16.15 34.26 10.48
CA PRO A 465 -17.39 33.72 9.91
C PRO A 465 -17.45 33.83 8.38
N ARG A 466 -16.92 34.93 7.82
CA ARG A 466 -16.88 35.16 6.38
C ARG A 466 -15.98 34.14 5.68
N ALA A 467 -14.81 33.86 6.25
CA ALA A 467 -13.88 32.88 5.70
C ALA A 467 -14.46 31.45 5.76
N VAL A 468 -15.09 31.10 6.87
CA VAL A 468 -15.77 29.80 7.04
C VAL A 468 -16.88 29.62 6.00
N HIS A 469 -17.74 30.64 5.84
CA HIS A 469 -18.83 30.63 4.86
C HIS A 469 -18.29 30.48 3.41
N ALA A 470 -17.28 31.28 3.04
CA ALA A 470 -16.69 31.26 1.71
C ALA A 470 -16.10 29.88 1.38
N VAL A 471 -15.36 29.27 2.31
CA VAL A 471 -14.79 27.92 2.15
C VAL A 471 -15.89 26.86 2.02
N ALA A 472 -16.90 26.89 2.87
CA ALA A 472 -18.03 25.95 2.80
C ALA A 472 -18.81 26.10 1.50
N ALA A 473 -19.06 27.34 1.05
CA ALA A 473 -19.73 27.62 -0.21
C ALA A 473 -18.93 27.14 -1.44
N ALA A 474 -17.61 27.33 -1.45
CA ALA A 474 -16.74 26.87 -2.53
C ALA A 474 -16.75 25.34 -2.64
N ILE A 475 -16.64 24.63 -1.52
CA ILE A 475 -16.69 23.16 -1.50
C ILE A 475 -18.08 22.66 -1.92
N ARG A 476 -19.14 23.31 -1.47
CA ARG A 476 -20.52 22.98 -1.84
C ARG A 476 -20.73 23.13 -3.35
N ARG A 477 -20.27 24.22 -3.95
CA ARG A 477 -20.31 24.44 -5.43
C ARG A 477 -19.57 23.37 -6.20
N SER A 478 -18.38 23.01 -5.74
CA SER A 478 -17.56 21.99 -6.41
C SER A 478 -18.25 20.62 -6.47
N ARG A 479 -19.10 20.30 -5.49
CA ARG A 479 -19.72 18.97 -5.37
C ARG A 479 -21.13 18.87 -5.99
N THR A 480 -21.65 19.93 -6.55
CA THR A 480 -22.95 19.90 -7.26
C THR A 480 -22.90 19.22 -8.65
N GLY A 481 -21.74 18.75 -9.09
CA GLY A 481 -21.56 18.08 -10.39
C GLY A 481 -21.52 19.02 -11.60
N LEU A 482 -21.56 20.35 -11.38
CA LEU A 482 -21.52 21.35 -12.45
C LEU A 482 -20.08 21.74 -12.84
N ARG A 483 -19.08 21.14 -12.22
CA ARG A 483 -17.65 21.44 -12.45
C ARG A 483 -17.09 20.56 -13.58
N GLU A 484 -16.09 21.11 -14.30
CA GLU A 484 -15.28 20.35 -15.25
C GLU A 484 -14.58 19.18 -14.56
N ALA A 485 -14.67 17.99 -15.15
CA ALA A 485 -13.99 16.80 -14.62
C ALA A 485 -12.46 17.01 -14.61
N GLY A 486 -11.81 16.50 -13.58
CA GLY A 486 -10.36 16.52 -13.47
C GLY A 486 -9.79 17.62 -12.57
N ARG A 487 -10.51 18.71 -12.28
CA ARG A 487 -9.99 19.80 -11.40
C ARG A 487 -10.03 19.44 -9.92
N PRO A 488 -9.17 20.03 -9.05
CA PRO A 488 -9.20 19.86 -7.59
C PRO A 488 -10.56 20.23 -6.98
N ILE A 489 -10.97 19.60 -5.86
CA ILE A 489 -12.26 19.87 -5.17
C ILE A 489 -12.48 21.36 -4.89
N GLY A 490 -11.42 22.09 -4.54
CA GLY A 490 -11.47 23.53 -4.29
C GLY A 490 -10.07 24.12 -4.37
N ALA A 491 -9.97 25.35 -4.83
CA ALA A 491 -8.73 26.10 -4.90
C ALA A 491 -8.95 27.52 -4.38
N MET A 492 -8.37 27.87 -3.23
CA MET A 492 -8.64 29.14 -2.56
C MET A 492 -7.36 29.83 -2.09
N LEU A 493 -7.34 31.16 -2.20
CA LEU A 493 -6.27 31.99 -1.66
C LEU A 493 -6.74 32.67 -0.36
N PHE A 494 -6.04 32.44 0.74
CA PHE A 494 -6.28 33.05 2.04
C PHE A 494 -5.38 34.26 2.25
N LEU A 495 -5.97 35.45 2.26
CA LEU A 495 -5.27 36.73 2.49
C LEU A 495 -5.55 37.26 3.90
N GLY A 496 -4.53 37.73 4.59
CA GLY A 496 -4.68 38.36 5.88
C GLY A 496 -3.43 38.41 6.73
N PRO A 497 -3.42 39.09 7.86
CA PRO A 497 -2.29 39.17 8.77
C PRO A 497 -1.85 37.81 9.31
N THR A 498 -0.66 37.78 9.89
CA THR A 498 -0.17 36.56 10.59
C THR A 498 -0.97 36.33 11.86
N GLY A 499 -1.25 35.06 12.20
CA GLY A 499 -1.91 34.71 13.46
C GLY A 499 -3.41 34.87 13.49
N VAL A 500 -4.10 35.16 12.37
CA VAL A 500 -5.58 35.33 12.31
C VAL A 500 -6.33 34.01 12.11
N GLY A 501 -5.64 32.88 11.94
CA GLY A 501 -6.27 31.55 11.83
C GLY A 501 -6.26 30.93 10.45
N LYS A 502 -5.52 31.41 9.43
CA LYS A 502 -5.44 30.83 8.08
C LYS A 502 -5.07 29.34 8.09
N THR A 503 -3.95 29.01 8.71
CA THR A 503 -3.47 27.63 8.85
C THR A 503 -4.37 26.78 9.75
N GLN A 504 -5.03 27.40 10.75
CA GLN A 504 -6.00 26.71 11.61
C GLN A 504 -7.25 26.30 10.81
N LEU A 505 -7.77 27.17 9.95
CA LEU A 505 -8.90 26.83 9.07
C LEU A 505 -8.55 25.68 8.13
N ALA A 506 -7.34 25.67 7.56
CA ALA A 506 -6.86 24.56 6.72
C ALA A 506 -6.81 23.23 7.50
N ARG A 507 -6.29 23.24 8.75
CA ARG A 507 -6.25 22.07 9.63
C ARG A 507 -7.64 21.58 10.00
N THR A 508 -8.52 22.51 10.39
CA THR A 508 -9.91 22.21 10.72
C THR A 508 -10.67 21.64 9.53
N LEU A 509 -10.40 22.16 8.32
CA LEU A 509 -10.99 21.65 7.09
C LEU A 509 -10.53 20.22 6.81
N ALA A 510 -9.24 19.91 6.95
CA ALA A 510 -8.73 18.54 6.79
C ALA A 510 -9.40 17.58 7.78
N GLN A 511 -9.52 17.97 9.04
CA GLN A 511 -10.23 17.19 10.07
C GLN A 511 -11.72 17.03 9.76
N SER A 512 -12.39 18.11 9.38
CA SER A 512 -13.85 18.11 9.18
C SER A 512 -14.27 17.44 7.88
N TRP A 513 -13.49 17.60 6.81
CA TRP A 513 -13.82 17.06 5.50
C TRP A 513 -13.27 15.64 5.28
N PHE A 514 -11.98 15.41 5.55
CA PHE A 514 -11.31 14.12 5.35
C PHE A 514 -11.21 13.26 6.62
N GLY A 515 -11.58 13.79 7.79
CA GLY A 515 -11.66 13.04 9.05
C GLY A 515 -10.36 12.92 9.83
N SER A 516 -9.26 13.48 9.33
CA SER A 516 -7.95 13.40 10.00
C SER A 516 -7.15 14.69 9.78
N GLU A 517 -6.51 15.19 10.82
CA GLU A 517 -5.52 16.27 10.68
C GLU A 517 -4.31 15.85 9.83
N LYS A 518 -4.01 14.55 9.77
CA LYS A 518 -2.94 14.00 8.93
C LYS A 518 -3.23 14.11 7.43
N ALA A 519 -4.49 14.41 7.05
CA ALA A 519 -4.86 14.71 5.68
C ALA A 519 -4.44 16.12 5.24
N LEU A 520 -3.85 16.95 6.12
CA LEU A 520 -3.23 18.21 5.75
C LEU A 520 -1.79 17.97 5.30
N LEU A 521 -1.50 18.25 4.03
CA LEU A 521 -0.17 18.30 3.45
C LEU A 521 0.27 19.77 3.39
N ARG A 522 1.20 20.16 4.25
CA ARG A 522 1.69 21.54 4.34
C ARG A 522 3.06 21.67 3.71
N PHE A 523 3.19 22.63 2.80
CA PHE A 523 4.43 23.04 2.16
C PHE A 523 4.69 24.52 2.50
N ASP A 524 5.79 24.78 3.21
CA ASP A 524 6.22 26.12 3.57
C ASP A 524 7.01 26.71 2.41
N MET A 525 6.46 27.73 1.76
CA MET A 525 7.08 28.29 0.55
C MET A 525 8.37 29.08 0.81
N SER A 526 8.67 29.38 2.06
CA SER A 526 9.97 29.94 2.43
C SER A 526 11.14 28.95 2.20
N GLU A 527 10.88 27.64 2.08
CA GLU A 527 11.87 26.63 1.71
C GLU A 527 12.09 26.53 0.20
N TYR A 528 11.23 27.19 -0.61
CA TYR A 528 11.20 27.08 -2.08
C TYR A 528 11.37 28.43 -2.77
N MET A 529 12.27 29.26 -2.23
CA MET A 529 12.57 30.60 -2.75
C MET A 529 13.49 30.59 -3.97
N GLU A 530 14.29 29.53 -4.11
CA GLU A 530 15.29 29.41 -5.17
C GLU A 530 14.87 28.35 -6.22
N GLN A 531 15.25 28.57 -7.48
CA GLN A 531 14.86 27.72 -8.61
C GLN A 531 15.24 26.24 -8.38
N HIS A 532 16.41 25.97 -7.83
CA HIS A 532 16.84 24.58 -7.59
C HIS A 532 16.00 23.88 -6.50
N THR A 533 15.39 24.62 -5.57
CA THR A 533 14.53 24.04 -4.54
C THR A 533 13.16 23.65 -5.08
N VAL A 534 12.69 24.28 -6.18
CA VAL A 534 11.46 23.92 -6.88
C VAL A 534 11.51 22.49 -7.41
N ALA A 535 12.70 22.05 -7.89
CA ALA A 535 12.89 20.66 -8.32
C ALA A 535 12.62 19.63 -7.21
N ARG A 536 12.72 19.99 -5.94
CA ARG A 536 12.36 19.08 -4.82
C ARG A 536 10.86 18.80 -4.74
N LEU A 537 10.00 19.72 -5.25
CA LEU A 537 8.55 19.49 -5.27
C LEU A 537 8.11 18.47 -6.32
N ILE A 538 8.73 18.53 -7.52
CA ILE A 538 8.33 17.71 -8.67
C ILE A 538 9.35 16.61 -9.02
N GLY A 539 10.52 16.59 -8.36
CA GLY A 539 11.64 15.70 -8.65
C GLY A 539 12.73 16.37 -9.48
N ALA A 540 13.98 15.91 -9.32
CA ALA A 540 15.12 16.40 -10.09
C ALA A 540 15.12 15.80 -11.52
N PRO A 541 15.48 16.60 -12.54
CA PRO A 541 15.60 16.07 -13.92
C PRO A 541 16.71 15.01 -14.02
N PRO A 542 16.68 14.16 -15.07
CA PRO A 542 17.71 13.15 -15.31
C PRO A 542 19.12 13.77 -15.33
N GLY A 543 20.05 13.17 -14.58
CA GLY A 543 21.44 13.61 -14.50
C GLY A 543 21.76 14.54 -13.32
N TYR A 544 20.78 14.94 -12.51
CA TYR A 544 21.01 15.69 -11.27
C TYR A 544 20.95 14.79 -10.04
N VAL A 545 21.69 15.18 -9.00
CA VAL A 545 21.67 14.47 -7.69
C VAL A 545 20.26 14.51 -7.13
N GLY A 546 19.72 13.33 -6.74
CA GLY A 546 18.35 13.19 -6.23
C GLY A 546 17.29 12.83 -7.30
N HIS A 547 17.68 12.47 -8.53
CA HIS A 547 16.74 12.01 -9.56
C HIS A 547 15.93 10.75 -9.14
N ASP A 548 16.54 9.87 -8.36
CA ASP A 548 15.85 8.67 -7.83
C ASP A 548 14.87 8.99 -6.69
N GLU A 549 14.98 10.16 -6.08
CA GLU A 549 14.04 10.66 -5.09
C GLU A 549 12.86 11.32 -5.82
N GLY A 550 11.65 10.77 -5.66
CA GLY A 550 10.43 11.36 -6.23
C GLY A 550 10.15 12.75 -5.67
N GLY A 551 9.40 13.58 -6.40
CA GLY A 551 9.03 14.92 -5.95
C GLY A 551 8.22 14.88 -4.65
N GLN A 552 8.55 15.74 -3.69
CA GLN A 552 7.90 15.77 -2.37
C GLN A 552 6.38 16.01 -2.47
N LEU A 553 5.95 16.92 -3.34
CA LEU A 553 4.54 17.22 -3.57
C LEU A 553 3.82 16.07 -4.27
N THR A 554 4.40 15.59 -5.38
CA THR A 554 3.79 14.52 -6.19
C THR A 554 3.70 13.22 -5.43
N GLU A 555 4.74 12.83 -4.66
CA GLU A 555 4.70 11.65 -3.81
C GLU A 555 3.72 11.77 -2.64
N ALA A 556 3.68 12.92 -1.97
CA ALA A 556 2.76 13.14 -0.85
C ALA A 556 1.30 12.98 -1.30
N VAL A 557 0.93 13.56 -2.45
CA VAL A 557 -0.42 13.46 -3.01
C VAL A 557 -0.73 12.06 -3.53
N ARG A 558 0.22 11.39 -4.19
CA ARG A 558 0.04 9.98 -4.60
C ARG A 558 -0.21 9.04 -3.42
N ARG A 559 0.48 9.28 -2.30
CA ARG A 559 0.26 8.51 -1.06
C ARG A 559 -1.05 8.87 -0.36
N ARG A 560 -1.52 10.12 -0.50
CA ARG A 560 -2.74 10.65 0.13
C ARG A 560 -3.54 11.50 -0.85
N PRO A 561 -4.26 10.86 -1.79
CA PRO A 561 -5.03 11.59 -2.81
C PRO A 561 -6.21 12.38 -2.20
N TYR A 562 -6.68 12.00 -1.01
CA TYR A 562 -7.72 12.70 -0.25
C TYR A 562 -7.07 13.59 0.81
N SER A 563 -6.69 14.81 0.43
CA SER A 563 -5.95 15.71 1.31
C SER A 563 -6.25 17.18 1.04
N VAL A 564 -5.97 18.00 2.05
CA VAL A 564 -5.84 19.44 1.89
C VAL A 564 -4.37 19.75 1.64
N VAL A 565 -4.05 20.30 0.50
CA VAL A 565 -2.68 20.74 0.16
C VAL A 565 -2.58 22.23 0.44
N LEU A 566 -1.78 22.56 1.44
CA LEU A 566 -1.57 23.93 1.90
C LEU A 566 -0.19 24.43 1.46
N PHE A 567 -0.18 25.43 0.59
CA PHE A 567 1.01 26.21 0.24
C PHE A 567 1.03 27.44 1.15
N ASP A 568 1.88 27.40 2.18
CA ASP A 568 1.92 28.46 3.21
C ASP A 568 2.94 29.54 2.78
N GLU A 569 2.58 30.82 2.91
CA GLU A 569 3.37 32.00 2.53
C GLU A 569 3.79 32.01 1.05
N ILE A 570 2.80 31.81 0.15
CA ILE A 570 3.01 31.67 -1.30
C ILE A 570 3.74 32.87 -1.94
N GLU A 571 3.67 34.06 -1.33
CA GLU A 571 4.40 35.25 -1.79
C GLU A 571 5.92 35.12 -1.69
N LYS A 572 6.44 34.16 -0.93
CA LYS A 572 7.88 33.89 -0.82
C LYS A 572 8.38 32.89 -1.86
N ALA A 573 7.49 32.21 -2.52
CA ALA A 573 7.80 31.15 -3.48
C ALA A 573 8.51 31.70 -4.74
N HIS A 574 9.41 30.90 -5.32
CA HIS A 574 9.94 31.19 -6.65
C HIS A 574 8.81 31.23 -7.70
N SER A 575 8.95 32.07 -8.72
CA SER A 575 7.94 32.27 -9.77
C SER A 575 7.52 30.99 -10.50
N ASP A 576 8.39 30.01 -10.60
CA ASP A 576 8.09 28.72 -11.25
C ASP A 576 7.05 27.89 -10.52
N ILE A 577 6.84 28.14 -9.21
CA ILE A 577 5.77 27.48 -8.45
C ILE A 577 4.39 27.92 -8.94
N GLN A 578 4.25 29.16 -9.43
CA GLN A 578 3.00 29.58 -10.05
C GLN A 578 2.67 28.77 -11.32
N ASN A 579 3.67 28.36 -12.09
CA ASN A 579 3.47 27.47 -13.26
C ASN A 579 3.00 26.07 -12.84
N ILE A 580 3.58 25.52 -11.76
CA ILE A 580 3.15 24.24 -11.18
C ILE A 580 1.69 24.32 -10.69
N LEU A 581 1.35 25.40 -9.99
CA LEU A 581 -0.02 25.64 -9.52
C LEU A 581 -1.00 25.78 -10.69
N LEU A 582 -0.64 26.46 -11.77
CA LEU A 582 -1.48 26.57 -12.96
C LEU A 582 -1.79 25.19 -13.53
N GLN A 583 -0.79 24.33 -13.71
CA GLN A 583 -0.99 22.97 -14.20
C GLN A 583 -1.92 22.17 -13.27
N ILE A 584 -1.73 22.26 -11.95
CA ILE A 584 -2.60 21.58 -10.97
C ILE A 584 -4.05 22.09 -11.06
N LEU A 585 -4.24 23.40 -11.21
CA LEU A 585 -5.57 24.02 -11.21
C LEU A 585 -6.32 23.86 -12.54
N GLU A 586 -5.60 23.66 -13.65
CA GLU A 586 -6.19 23.44 -14.97
C GLU A 586 -6.46 21.96 -15.23
N ASP A 587 -5.41 21.16 -15.17
CA ASP A 587 -5.44 19.75 -15.57
C ASP A 587 -5.79 18.82 -14.39
N GLY A 588 -5.73 19.32 -13.15
CA GLY A 588 -5.87 18.52 -11.93
C GLY A 588 -4.82 17.43 -11.77
N THR A 589 -3.76 17.47 -12.58
CA THR A 589 -2.67 16.49 -12.56
C THR A 589 -1.32 17.20 -12.63
N LEU A 590 -0.32 16.60 -12.00
CA LEU A 590 1.06 17.06 -12.07
C LEU A 590 1.96 15.87 -12.41
N THR A 591 2.77 16.01 -13.44
CA THR A 591 3.72 14.98 -13.85
C THR A 591 5.07 15.24 -13.17
N ASP A 592 5.60 14.22 -12.48
CA ASP A 592 6.92 14.31 -11.86
C ASP A 592 8.05 14.16 -12.89
N ALA A 593 9.28 14.41 -12.46
CA ALA A 593 10.46 14.29 -13.33
C ALA A 593 10.73 12.86 -13.84
N GLN A 594 10.09 11.84 -13.22
CA GLN A 594 10.15 10.45 -13.66
C GLN A 594 9.00 10.08 -14.63
N GLY A 595 8.19 11.06 -15.05
CA GLY A 595 7.04 10.84 -15.93
C GLY A 595 5.79 10.30 -15.26
N ARG A 596 5.77 10.14 -13.93
CA ARG A 596 4.62 9.64 -13.18
C ARG A 596 3.65 10.77 -12.88
N LYS A 597 2.36 10.56 -13.14
CA LYS A 597 1.30 11.52 -12.85
C LYS A 597 0.84 11.41 -11.40
N ALA A 598 0.67 12.56 -10.74
CA ALA A 598 -0.03 12.72 -9.47
C ALA A 598 -1.38 13.38 -9.74
N ASP A 599 -2.47 12.79 -9.24
CA ASP A 599 -3.84 13.25 -9.42
C ASP A 599 -4.27 14.10 -8.22
N PHE A 600 -4.65 15.37 -8.50
CA PHE A 600 -5.12 16.35 -7.52
C PHE A 600 -6.65 16.52 -7.56
N SER A 601 -7.39 15.79 -8.37
CA SER A 601 -8.83 15.93 -8.54
C SER A 601 -9.61 15.75 -7.22
N ASN A 602 -9.07 14.99 -6.28
CA ASN A 602 -9.64 14.73 -4.97
C ASN A 602 -9.00 15.57 -3.83
N THR A 603 -8.19 16.57 -4.17
CA THR A 603 -7.54 17.46 -3.19
C THR A 603 -8.26 18.80 -3.08
N ILE A 604 -8.05 19.49 -1.94
CA ILE A 604 -8.40 20.90 -1.77
C ILE A 604 -7.09 21.68 -1.71
N ILE A 605 -6.91 22.62 -2.62
CA ILE A 605 -5.70 23.45 -2.71
C ILE A 605 -5.94 24.74 -1.94
N LEU A 606 -5.11 25.01 -0.96
CA LEU A 606 -5.13 26.24 -0.18
C LEU A 606 -3.81 26.96 -0.29
N LEU A 607 -3.86 28.22 -0.67
CA LEU A 607 -2.72 29.11 -0.70
C LEU A 607 -2.88 30.10 0.44
N THR A 608 -1.86 30.34 1.26
CA THR A 608 -1.91 31.44 2.25
C THR A 608 -0.93 32.53 1.86
N SER A 609 -1.32 33.76 2.09
CA SER A 609 -0.46 34.91 1.87
C SER A 609 -0.68 36.00 2.94
N ASN A 610 0.39 36.73 3.19
CA ASN A 610 0.38 37.92 4.05
C ASN A 610 0.30 39.22 3.24
N LEU A 611 0.12 39.17 1.92
CA LEU A 611 -0.10 40.33 1.07
C LEU A 611 -1.35 41.07 1.54
N GLY A 612 -1.31 42.40 1.50
CA GLY A 612 -2.40 43.21 1.99
C GLY A 612 -2.55 43.26 3.52
N ALA A 613 -1.70 42.55 4.28
CA ALA A 613 -1.79 42.52 5.74
C ALA A 613 -1.71 43.92 6.38
N ARG A 614 -0.85 44.80 5.84
CA ARG A 614 -0.74 46.21 6.31
C ARG A 614 -2.01 47.00 6.04
N CYS A 615 -2.67 46.78 4.89
CA CYS A 615 -3.94 47.42 4.55
C CYS A 615 -5.07 46.96 5.48
N LEU A 616 -5.08 45.69 5.87
CA LEU A 616 -6.11 45.11 6.76
C LEU A 616 -5.88 45.46 8.24
N ALA A 617 -4.61 45.57 8.70
CA ALA A 617 -4.26 45.86 10.10
C ALA A 617 -4.35 47.34 10.50
N GLY A 618 -4.59 48.27 9.57
CA GLY A 618 -4.66 49.72 9.87
C GLY A 618 -5.72 50.04 10.93
N GLN A 619 -5.33 50.79 11.97
CA GLN A 619 -6.26 51.24 13.04
C GLN A 619 -7.36 52.11 12.46
N ALA A 620 -8.62 51.79 12.75
CA ALA A 620 -9.75 52.63 12.42
C ALA A 620 -9.70 53.90 13.30
N SER A 621 -9.51 55.06 12.69
CA SER A 621 -9.86 56.32 13.37
C SER A 621 -11.38 56.36 13.53
N PRO A 622 -11.92 56.51 14.75
CA PRO A 622 -13.36 56.49 14.99
C PRO A 622 -13.98 57.83 14.61
N LEU A 623 -14.37 58.00 13.39
CA LEU A 623 -15.18 59.14 12.94
C LEU A 623 -16.44 58.65 12.23
N GLY A 624 -17.51 58.41 13.00
CA GLY A 624 -18.87 58.22 12.52
C GLY A 624 -19.38 56.79 12.37
N PHE A 625 -20.60 56.51 12.84
CA PHE A 625 -21.29 55.22 12.89
C PHE A 625 -21.61 54.58 11.52
N GLY A 626 -21.38 55.26 10.39
CA GLY A 626 -21.52 54.68 9.04
C GLY A 626 -20.19 54.37 8.33
N ALA A 627 -19.08 54.91 8.82
CA ALA A 627 -17.78 54.86 8.15
C ALA A 627 -17.02 53.53 8.33
N ALA A 628 -17.29 52.75 9.39
CA ALA A 628 -16.52 51.57 9.72
C ALA A 628 -16.72 50.39 8.75
N ALA A 629 -17.95 50.15 8.30
CA ALA A 629 -18.25 49.07 7.34
C ALA A 629 -17.71 49.37 5.93
N GLU A 630 -17.83 50.63 5.50
CA GLU A 630 -17.28 51.08 4.20
C GLU A 630 -15.76 51.06 4.20
N GLU A 631 -15.15 51.45 5.33
CA GLU A 631 -13.70 51.44 5.44
C GLU A 631 -13.14 50.01 5.46
N THR A 632 -13.78 49.06 6.13
CA THR A 632 -13.43 47.63 6.08
C THR A 632 -13.55 47.10 4.66
N ALA A 633 -14.62 47.45 3.93
CA ALA A 633 -14.78 47.08 2.52
C ALA A 633 -13.69 47.68 1.61
N ARG A 634 -13.30 48.96 1.86
CA ARG A 634 -12.21 49.62 1.13
C ARG A 634 -10.85 48.98 1.39
N ARG A 635 -10.58 48.60 2.67
CA ARG A 635 -9.36 47.88 3.06
C ARG A 635 -9.30 46.51 2.40
N GLY A 636 -10.38 45.74 2.37
CA GLY A 636 -10.48 44.48 1.68
C GLY A 636 -10.22 44.61 0.17
N LYS A 637 -10.78 45.64 -0.48
CA LYS A 637 -10.52 45.92 -1.90
C LYS A 637 -9.04 46.22 -2.19
N ARG A 638 -8.38 46.99 -1.30
CA ARG A 638 -6.94 47.31 -1.43
C ARG A 638 -6.07 46.04 -1.27
N ALA A 639 -6.37 45.20 -0.28
CA ALA A 639 -5.65 43.95 -0.08
C ALA A 639 -5.81 43.01 -1.27
N LEU A 640 -7.03 42.95 -1.83
CA LEU A 640 -7.28 42.14 -3.03
C LEU A 640 -6.54 42.70 -4.27
N GLN A 641 -6.44 44.03 -4.39
CA GLN A 641 -5.72 44.67 -5.48
C GLN A 641 -4.21 44.37 -5.38
N GLU A 642 -3.61 44.47 -4.18
CA GLU A 642 -2.20 44.11 -3.94
C GLU A 642 -1.92 42.64 -4.31
N ALA A 643 -2.83 41.73 -4.00
CA ALA A 643 -2.72 40.33 -4.40
C ALA A 643 -2.82 40.17 -5.94
N LYS A 644 -3.73 40.89 -6.60
CA LYS A 644 -3.86 40.88 -8.07
C LYS A 644 -2.65 41.43 -8.77
N ASP A 645 -1.99 42.41 -8.19
CA ASP A 645 -0.78 43.03 -8.73
C ASP A 645 0.46 42.12 -8.58
N TYR A 646 0.43 41.24 -7.55
CA TYR A 646 1.54 40.30 -7.28
C TYR A 646 1.42 38.99 -8.04
N PHE A 647 0.23 38.37 -8.03
CA PHE A 647 0.00 37.08 -8.69
C PHE A 647 -0.36 37.27 -10.17
N ARG A 648 0.03 36.30 -10.99
CA ARG A 648 -0.34 36.32 -12.42
C ARG A 648 -1.86 36.29 -12.58
N PRO A 649 -2.42 37.04 -13.53
CA PRO A 649 -3.86 37.07 -13.78
C PRO A 649 -4.44 35.68 -14.07
N GLU A 650 -3.68 34.82 -14.77
CA GLU A 650 -4.07 33.45 -15.09
C GLU A 650 -4.29 32.62 -13.80
N LEU A 651 -3.38 32.72 -12.83
CA LEU A 651 -3.50 32.03 -11.54
C LEU A 651 -4.74 32.53 -10.76
N MET A 652 -4.91 33.86 -10.70
CA MET A 652 -6.06 34.46 -10.03
C MET A 652 -7.40 34.07 -10.65
N GLY A 653 -7.44 33.90 -11.99
CA GLY A 653 -8.61 33.47 -12.72
C GLY A 653 -8.98 32.00 -12.53
N ARG A 654 -8.03 31.17 -12.05
CA ARG A 654 -8.25 29.72 -11.82
C ARG A 654 -8.62 29.38 -10.38
N LEU A 655 -8.46 30.32 -9.47
CA LEU A 655 -8.90 30.16 -8.08
C LEU A 655 -10.43 30.25 -8.00
N ASP A 656 -11.02 29.40 -7.17
CA ASP A 656 -12.46 29.40 -6.92
C ASP A 656 -12.91 30.61 -6.09
N ASP A 657 -12.05 31.06 -5.16
CA ASP A 657 -12.31 32.24 -4.32
C ASP A 657 -11.03 32.80 -3.69
N VAL A 658 -11.10 34.09 -3.33
CA VAL A 658 -10.06 34.79 -2.56
C VAL A 658 -10.67 35.18 -1.22
N VAL A 659 -10.26 34.47 -0.19
CA VAL A 659 -10.84 34.57 1.14
C VAL A 659 -10.05 35.55 2.01
N LEU A 660 -10.70 36.63 2.42
CA LEU A 660 -10.10 37.63 3.30
C LEU A 660 -10.31 37.24 4.78
N PHE A 661 -9.23 37.27 5.55
CA PHE A 661 -9.24 37.06 7.00
C PHE A 661 -9.17 38.40 7.71
N ASP A 662 -10.18 38.65 8.53
CA ASP A 662 -10.26 39.86 9.32
C ASP A 662 -9.28 39.83 10.51
N PRO A 663 -8.72 40.98 10.94
CA PRO A 663 -7.95 41.05 12.18
C PRO A 663 -8.81 40.63 13.39
N LEU A 664 -8.17 39.90 14.34
CA LEU A 664 -8.88 39.45 15.54
C LEU A 664 -9.05 40.58 16.54
N GLY A 665 -10.28 40.80 17.03
CA GLY A 665 -10.57 41.76 18.11
C GLY A 665 -10.35 41.13 19.50
N PRO A 666 -10.41 41.97 20.58
CA PRO A 666 -10.18 41.53 21.97
C PRO A 666 -11.12 40.39 22.41
N ALA A 667 -12.42 40.50 22.10
CA ALA A 667 -13.40 39.45 22.43
C ALA A 667 -13.09 38.08 21.76
N GLN A 668 -12.60 38.13 20.52
CA GLN A 668 -12.23 36.92 19.78
C GLN A 668 -10.93 36.31 20.33
N LEU A 669 -9.98 37.18 20.75
CA LEU A 669 -8.75 36.71 21.40
C LEU A 669 -9.04 36.08 22.77
N ALA A 670 -10.00 36.64 23.54
CA ALA A 670 -10.43 36.01 24.79
C ALA A 670 -11.06 34.65 24.58
N ALA A 671 -11.92 34.50 23.59
CA ALA A 671 -12.50 33.21 23.23
C ALA A 671 -11.44 32.20 22.73
N ILE A 672 -10.37 32.66 22.04
CA ILE A 672 -9.25 31.80 21.63
C ILE A 672 -8.39 31.41 22.84
N ALA A 673 -8.18 32.34 23.82
CA ALA A 673 -7.48 32.06 25.06
C ALA A 673 -8.18 30.95 25.86
N ASP A 674 -9.49 31.11 26.06
CA ASP A 674 -10.35 30.14 26.72
C ASP A 674 -10.22 28.76 26.10
N ARG A 675 -10.31 28.67 24.77
CA ARG A 675 -10.13 27.40 24.05
C ARG A 675 -8.73 26.80 24.24
N LEU A 676 -7.66 27.60 24.16
CA LEU A 676 -6.30 27.13 24.37
C LEU A 676 -6.08 26.59 25.79
N LEU A 677 -6.75 27.19 26.77
CA LEU A 677 -6.74 26.72 28.15
C LEU A 677 -7.54 25.42 28.30
N CYS A 678 -8.73 25.29 27.67
CA CYS A 678 -9.46 24.04 27.62
C CYS A 678 -8.61 22.90 26.98
N GLU A 679 -7.91 23.16 25.86
CA GLU A 679 -7.00 22.18 25.25
C GLU A 679 -5.86 21.80 26.19
N LEU A 680 -5.36 22.72 27.02
CA LEU A 680 -4.34 22.45 28.04
C LEU A 680 -4.92 21.62 29.19
N GLU A 681 -6.13 21.90 29.67
CA GLU A 681 -6.84 21.10 30.66
C GLU A 681 -7.00 19.64 30.22
N GLU A 682 -7.43 19.42 28.98
CA GLU A 682 -7.54 18.07 28.41
C GLU A 682 -6.19 17.35 28.33
N ARG A 683 -5.11 18.08 27.97
CA ARG A 683 -3.76 17.50 27.93
C ARG A 683 -3.27 17.14 29.32
N ALA A 684 -3.49 18.01 30.30
CA ALA A 684 -3.17 17.77 31.70
C ALA A 684 -3.94 16.56 32.25
N ALA A 685 -5.24 16.47 31.96
CA ALA A 685 -6.09 15.34 32.37
C ALA A 685 -5.58 13.98 31.81
N ARG A 686 -5.12 13.94 30.57
CA ARG A 686 -4.50 12.72 29.98
C ARG A 686 -3.23 12.28 30.69
N GLN A 687 -2.54 13.21 31.36
CA GLN A 687 -1.35 12.93 32.19
C GLN A 687 -1.70 12.67 33.66
N GLY A 688 -3.01 12.69 34.02
CA GLY A 688 -3.47 12.44 35.38
C GLY A 688 -3.49 13.68 36.29
N TYR A 689 -3.34 14.87 35.72
CA TYR A 689 -3.40 16.16 36.45
C TYR A 689 -4.71 16.87 36.17
N THR A 690 -5.29 17.50 37.20
CA THR A 690 -6.53 18.28 37.08
C THR A 690 -6.19 19.76 37.02
N LEU A 691 -6.40 20.38 35.85
CA LEU A 691 -6.27 21.82 35.63
C LEU A 691 -7.65 22.42 35.34
N ARG A 692 -7.94 23.58 35.88
CA ARG A 692 -9.10 24.40 35.55
C ARG A 692 -8.64 25.85 35.35
N HIS A 693 -9.38 26.61 34.59
CA HIS A 693 -9.14 28.06 34.46
C HIS A 693 -10.41 28.86 34.73
N THR A 694 -10.23 30.14 35.10
CA THR A 694 -11.34 31.10 35.23
C THR A 694 -11.51 31.93 33.96
N PRO A 695 -12.72 32.44 33.65
CA PRO A 695 -12.92 33.35 32.52
C PRO A 695 -12.05 34.63 32.63
N ALA A 696 -11.74 35.07 33.86
CA ALA A 696 -10.86 36.18 34.11
C ALA A 696 -9.42 35.92 33.62
N ALA A 697 -8.91 34.71 33.80
CA ALA A 697 -7.59 34.29 33.28
C ALA A 697 -7.54 34.37 31.74
N ALA A 698 -8.60 33.93 31.06
CA ALA A 698 -8.69 34.03 29.60
C ALA A 698 -8.71 35.49 29.13
N ALA A 699 -9.42 36.37 29.82
CA ALA A 699 -9.50 37.80 29.50
C ALA A 699 -8.13 38.50 29.71
N VAL A 700 -7.45 38.22 30.81
CA VAL A 700 -6.10 38.78 31.10
C VAL A 700 -5.07 38.32 30.07
N LEU A 701 -5.09 37.07 29.68
CA LEU A 701 -4.19 36.54 28.63
C LEU A 701 -4.43 37.21 27.28
N ALA A 702 -5.68 37.47 26.93
CA ALA A 702 -6.06 38.19 25.70
C ALA A 702 -5.53 39.61 25.70
N GLY A 703 -5.63 40.31 26.85
CA GLY A 703 -5.24 41.72 27.02
C GLY A 703 -6.15 42.69 26.26
N ASP A 704 -6.01 43.99 26.56
CA ASP A 704 -6.82 45.03 25.93
C ASP A 704 -6.35 45.46 24.55
N THR A 705 -5.12 45.14 24.20
CA THR A 705 -4.52 45.51 22.90
C THR A 705 -4.31 44.27 22.03
N VAL A 706 -4.65 44.42 20.73
CA VAL A 706 -4.44 43.36 19.74
C VAL A 706 -2.94 43.13 19.57
N PRO A 707 -2.42 41.92 19.85
CA PRO A 707 -1.02 41.62 19.68
C PRO A 707 -0.60 41.70 18.21
N ALA A 708 0.62 42.13 17.93
CA ALA A 708 1.15 42.27 16.58
C ALA A 708 1.13 40.95 15.76
N TYR A 709 1.24 39.81 16.46
CA TYR A 709 1.23 38.46 15.86
C TYR A 709 -0.04 37.63 16.17
N GLY A 710 -1.13 38.33 16.59
CA GLY A 710 -2.43 37.70 16.81
C GLY A 710 -2.40 36.49 17.74
N ALA A 711 -3.13 35.44 17.38
CA ALA A 711 -3.25 34.21 18.19
C ALA A 711 -1.94 33.44 18.40
N ARG A 712 -0.88 33.65 17.60
CA ARG A 712 0.44 33.03 17.84
C ARG A 712 1.08 33.57 19.12
N GLU A 713 0.96 34.87 19.36
CA GLU A 713 1.48 35.50 20.58
C GLU A 713 0.68 35.08 21.80
N LEU A 714 -0.63 34.98 21.65
CA LEU A 714 -1.51 34.47 22.68
C LEU A 714 -1.15 33.03 23.10
N ARG A 715 -0.90 32.15 22.17
CA ARG A 715 -0.43 30.80 22.48
C ARG A 715 0.88 30.80 23.26
N ARG A 716 1.81 31.69 22.92
CA ARG A 716 3.08 31.81 23.67
C ARG A 716 2.82 32.35 25.09
N LYS A 717 1.87 33.29 25.28
CA LYS A 717 1.48 33.77 26.60
C LYS A 717 0.88 32.65 27.45
N VAL A 718 -0.04 31.86 26.90
CA VAL A 718 -0.61 30.67 27.59
C VAL A 718 0.46 29.71 28.01
N SER A 719 1.39 29.35 27.08
CA SER A 719 2.47 28.42 27.35
C SER A 719 3.39 28.93 28.47
N ARG A 720 3.76 30.21 28.47
CA ARG A 720 4.62 30.80 29.52
C ARG A 720 3.93 30.96 30.86
N ALA A 721 2.68 31.39 30.87
CA ALA A 721 1.99 31.74 32.11
C ALA A 721 1.37 30.53 32.81
N VAL A 722 0.89 29.53 32.08
CA VAL A 722 0.13 28.43 32.66
C VAL A 722 0.86 27.10 32.48
N GLU A 723 1.31 26.77 31.25
CA GLU A 723 1.94 25.48 30.93
C GLU A 723 3.31 25.34 31.65
N GLN A 724 4.11 26.43 31.66
CA GLN A 724 5.40 26.45 32.36
C GLN A 724 5.21 26.33 33.86
N ALA A 725 4.27 27.11 34.46
CA ALA A 725 3.99 27.04 35.89
C ALA A 725 3.51 25.65 36.33
N LEU A 726 2.64 25.00 35.53
CA LEU A 726 2.23 23.62 35.79
C LEU A 726 3.41 22.64 35.68
N ALA A 727 4.26 22.81 34.68
CA ALA A 727 5.45 21.98 34.51
C ALA A 727 6.44 22.12 35.70
N ASP A 728 6.61 23.35 36.22
CA ASP A 728 7.45 23.59 37.38
C ASP A 728 6.90 22.90 38.65
N HIS A 729 5.58 22.90 38.85
CA HIS A 729 4.94 22.15 39.94
C HIS A 729 5.07 20.61 39.78
N ILE A 730 5.00 20.11 38.55
CA ILE A 730 5.24 18.68 38.26
C ILE A 730 6.68 18.30 38.54
N ALA A 731 7.65 19.13 38.09
CA ALA A 731 9.06 18.89 38.30
C ALA A 731 9.47 18.98 39.78
N ALA A 732 8.86 19.89 40.53
CA ALA A 732 9.07 20.02 41.99
C ALA A 732 8.40 18.88 42.81
N GLY A 733 7.63 17.96 42.18
CA GLY A 733 6.92 16.90 42.86
C GLY A 733 5.72 17.37 43.71
N THR A 734 5.33 18.62 43.61
CA THR A 734 4.17 19.22 44.29
C THR A 734 2.86 18.88 43.59
N ALA A 735 2.89 18.61 42.27
CA ALA A 735 1.75 18.12 41.50
C ALA A 735 1.59 16.61 41.73
N ARG A 736 0.53 16.21 42.47
CA ARG A 736 0.15 14.80 42.67
C ARG A 736 -1.19 14.50 41.95
N PRO A 737 -1.43 13.29 41.51
CA PRO A 737 -2.76 12.90 41.02
C PRO A 737 -3.82 13.20 42.08
N GLY A 738 -4.89 13.97 41.69
CA GLY A 738 -5.96 14.40 42.60
C GLY A 738 -5.82 15.81 43.16
N VAL A 739 -4.73 16.54 42.89
CA VAL A 739 -4.62 17.97 43.20
C VAL A 739 -5.23 18.77 42.05
N LEU A 740 -6.10 19.73 42.41
CA LEU A 740 -6.70 20.66 41.46
C LEU A 740 -5.80 21.89 41.34
N PHE A 741 -5.39 22.22 40.12
CA PHE A 741 -4.75 23.47 39.79
C PHE A 741 -5.77 24.42 39.16
N VAL A 742 -5.82 25.64 39.65
CA VAL A 742 -6.70 26.66 39.10
C VAL A 742 -5.84 27.82 38.58
N ALA A 743 -5.93 28.09 37.28
CA ALA A 743 -5.33 29.25 36.64
C ALA A 743 -6.30 30.44 36.78
N ASP A 744 -5.92 31.44 37.56
CA ASP A 744 -6.76 32.62 37.82
C ASP A 744 -5.98 33.92 37.58
N ALA A 745 -6.72 35.02 37.41
CA ALA A 745 -6.18 36.36 37.25
C ALA A 745 -5.89 36.98 38.61
N ALA A 746 -4.65 37.36 38.89
CA ALA A 746 -4.30 38.11 40.05
C ALA A 746 -4.70 39.63 39.89
N PRO A 747 -4.90 40.36 40.99
CA PRO A 747 -5.29 41.79 40.94
C PRO A 747 -4.28 42.69 40.20
N ASP A 748 -3.03 42.25 40.11
CA ASP A 748 -1.94 42.94 39.41
C ASP A 748 -1.90 42.65 37.89
N GLY A 749 -2.85 41.88 37.39
CA GLY A 749 -2.94 41.54 35.96
C GLY A 749 -2.04 40.41 35.51
N HIS A 750 -1.44 39.64 36.42
CA HIS A 750 -0.67 38.41 36.12
C HIS A 750 -1.54 37.17 36.29
N ILE A 751 -1.14 36.06 35.65
CA ILE A 751 -1.80 34.76 35.86
C ILE A 751 -1.09 34.05 37.01
N THR A 752 -1.88 33.59 37.97
CA THR A 752 -1.42 32.77 39.07
C THR A 752 -2.01 31.36 38.95
N LEU A 753 -1.18 30.34 39.26
CA LEU A 753 -1.63 28.97 39.35
C LEU A 753 -1.74 28.59 40.84
N THR A 754 -2.97 28.45 41.32
CA THR A 754 -3.26 28.12 42.72
C THR A 754 -3.58 26.62 42.83
N MET A 755 -3.11 26.00 43.96
CA MET A 755 -3.43 24.61 44.28
C MET A 755 -4.64 24.58 45.23
N GLY A 756 -5.65 23.77 44.89
CA GLY A 756 -6.85 23.53 45.70
C GLY A 756 -7.13 22.03 45.86
N ASP A 757 -7.83 21.66 46.90
CA ASP A 757 -8.35 20.30 47.05
C ASP A 757 -9.60 20.12 46.18
N VAL A 758 -9.68 18.99 45.44
CA VAL A 758 -10.81 18.65 44.57
C VAL A 758 -12.15 18.56 45.34
N ALA A 759 -12.12 18.38 46.66
CA ALA A 759 -13.30 18.29 47.50
C ALA A 759 -14.03 19.64 47.73
N ALA A 760 -13.40 20.80 47.47
CA ALA A 760 -13.97 22.12 47.76
C ALA A 760 -14.75 22.74 46.60
N CYS A 761 -14.74 22.16 45.40
CA CYS A 761 -15.41 22.70 44.19
C CYS A 761 -16.65 21.93 43.72
N ALA A 762 -17.18 20.99 44.54
CA ALA A 762 -18.40 20.24 44.25
C ALA A 762 -19.65 20.81 44.96
N SER A 763 -19.57 22.03 45.51
CA SER A 763 -20.72 22.71 46.12
C SER A 763 -21.20 23.90 45.28
#